data_4c3ebef1380f1409e5aa9366532e8e4a
#
_entry.id   4c3ebef1380f1409e5aa9366532e8e4a
#
_cell.length_a   1.000
_cell.length_b   1.000
_cell.length_c   1.000
_cell.angle_alpha   90.00
_cell.angle_beta   90.00
_cell.angle_gamma   90.00
#
_symmetry.space_group_name_H-M   'P 1'
#
loop_
_entity.id
_entity.type
_entity.pdbx_description
1 polymer ?
#
loop_
_entity_poly.entity_id
_entity_poly.type
_entity_poly.pdbx_seq_one_letter_code
_entity_poly.pdbx_strand_id
1 'polypeptide(L)'
;MSDEINEITEGHSDYKPADARDENVKHQLTGMYQNWFLDYASYVILERAVPHINDGLKPVQRRILHSMKRLDDGRYNKVANIVGHTMQFHPHGDASIGDALVQLGQKDLLIDCQGNWGNILTGDGAAAPRYIEARLSKFALDIVFNPKTTEWKLSYDGRNKEPVTLPVKFPLLLAQGVEGIAVGLSSKILPHNFNELCDASISYLHGESFQLYPDFQTGGSIDVAKYNDGERGGAVKVRAKINKLDNKTLAITEIPYGKTTSTVIDSILKAVDKGKIKIRKVDDNTAANVEILVHLAPGTSSDKTIDALYAFTDCEVSISPNCCVIDDSKPHFLTVSKVLKKSADNTLGLLKQELEIKKGEILESLHFASLEKIFIEERIYKDKEFEQSKDMDAACAHIDDRLTPFYPSFIREVTKEDILKLMEIKMGRILKFNTDKADELIARMKEEIAEIDDHFAHIVDYTVNWYQMLKSKYGKNFPRRTELRNFDTIEAAKVVEANEKLYINRDEGFIGTALKKDEFVANCSDIDDVIVFFRDGKYIVTPVADKKFVGKNILYVNVFKKNDKRTIYNITYRDGKEGTTYIKRFAVTGVVRDREYDVTQGTPDSRITYFSANPNGEAEIIKVTLKPNPRVRRIIFERDFSEISIKGRQAQGVILTRLPVHKIALKQKGGSTLGGRKVWFDRDILRLNYDGRGEYLGEFQSDDTILVVLNNGEFYTSNFDLSNHYEDNVSIVEKFDPNKIWTAALYDADQQNYPYLKRFCFEGSNRKQNYLGDNKNTRLILLTDEYYPRLEVIFGGHDSFREAMVIDAEEFIAVKGFKAKGKRITTYTVDTINELEPTRFPEPTNEQPEQPEEEPENLDPDSDKSEGDIIDEITGQMKLF
;
A
#
# COMPACT_ATOMS: atom_id res chain seq x y z
N MET A 1 31.28 4.78 42.29
CA MET A 1 30.76 4.10 41.08
C MET A 1 31.39 2.75 40.83
N SER A 2 32.30 2.27 41.66
CA SER A 2 32.88 0.92 41.57
C SER A 2 32.24 -0.09 42.51
N ASP A 3 31.46 0.32 43.48
CA ASP A 3 30.90 -0.56 44.50
C ASP A 3 29.45 -1.00 44.22
N GLU A 4 28.70 -0.25 43.39
CA GLU A 4 27.33 -0.65 42.99
C GLU A 4 27.26 -1.69 41.86
N ILE A 5 28.37 -1.90 41.11
CA ILE A 5 28.41 -2.90 40.03
C ILE A 5 28.69 -4.31 40.60
N ASN A 6 29.30 -4.41 41.76
CA ASN A 6 29.60 -5.68 42.37
C ASN A 6 28.38 -6.33 43.06
N GLU A 7 27.37 -5.56 43.46
CA GLU A 7 26.15 -6.12 44.07
C GLU A 7 25.23 -6.81 43.07
N ILE A 8 25.32 -6.44 41.77
CA ILE A 8 24.48 -7.07 40.74
C ILE A 8 25.05 -8.39 40.22
N THR A 9 26.36 -8.63 40.42
CA THR A 9 27.03 -9.86 39.98
C THR A 9 27.05 -10.97 41.05
N GLU A 10 26.79 -10.65 42.29
CA GLU A 10 26.76 -11.67 43.36
C GLU A 10 25.42 -12.39 43.53
N GLY A 11 24.36 -11.93 42.82
CA GLY A 11 23.03 -12.60 42.83
C GLY A 11 22.93 -13.92 42.07
N HIS A 12 23.99 -14.33 41.36
CA HIS A 12 23.94 -15.53 40.49
C HIS A 12 24.60 -16.80 41.06
N SER A 13 25.01 -16.79 42.29
CA SER A 13 25.81 -17.94 42.82
C SER A 13 25.06 -18.98 43.63
N ASP A 14 23.76 -18.85 43.86
CA ASP A 14 23.00 -19.82 44.66
C ASP A 14 22.29 -20.93 43.85
N TYR A 15 22.57 -21.07 42.55
CA TYR A 15 22.18 -22.29 41.84
C TYR A 15 23.14 -23.42 42.19
N LYS A 16 22.87 -24.14 43.28
CA LYS A 16 23.39 -25.48 43.50
C LYS A 16 22.56 -26.42 42.62
N PRO A 17 23.17 -27.13 41.63
CA PRO A 17 22.46 -28.20 40.95
C PRO A 17 21.93 -29.16 42.02
N ALA A 18 20.62 -29.37 42.05
CA ALA A 18 20.03 -30.36 42.94
C ALA A 18 20.70 -31.68 42.67
N ASP A 19 21.19 -32.33 43.75
CA ASP A 19 21.79 -33.65 43.68
C ASP A 19 20.79 -34.58 42.99
N ALA A 20 21.21 -35.29 41.95
CA ALA A 20 20.37 -36.15 41.11
C ALA A 20 19.69 -37.32 41.82
N ARG A 21 19.65 -37.32 43.17
CA ARG A 21 19.06 -38.34 44.03
C ARG A 21 17.82 -37.92 44.81
N ASP A 22 17.36 -36.66 44.65
CA ASP A 22 16.18 -36.20 45.39
C ASP A 22 14.96 -36.15 44.45
N GLU A 23 14.28 -37.28 44.25
CA GLU A 23 13.05 -37.42 43.45
C GLU A 23 11.87 -36.61 44.00
N ASN A 24 12.05 -35.88 45.12
CA ASN A 24 11.01 -35.13 45.82
C ASN A 24 11.12 -33.59 45.73
N VAL A 25 11.98 -33.03 44.89
CA VAL A 25 12.05 -31.58 44.73
C VAL A 25 10.85 -31.07 43.92
N LYS A 26 9.80 -30.64 44.61
CA LYS A 26 8.67 -29.94 44.01
C LYS A 26 9.08 -28.52 43.70
N HIS A 27 9.40 -28.23 42.41
CA HIS A 27 9.54 -26.87 41.94
C HIS A 27 8.17 -26.19 41.92
N GLN A 28 8.02 -25.12 42.69
CA GLN A 28 6.80 -24.34 42.66
C GLN A 28 6.71 -23.60 41.29
N LEU A 29 5.58 -23.70 40.59
CA LEU A 29 5.32 -23.04 39.30
C LEU A 29 5.56 -21.55 39.39
N THR A 30 5.26 -20.92 40.54
CA THR A 30 5.49 -19.48 40.78
C THR A 30 6.97 -19.12 40.68
N GLY A 31 7.90 -19.93 41.26
CA GLY A 31 9.34 -19.70 41.17
C GLY A 31 9.87 -19.86 39.74
N MET A 32 9.30 -20.79 38.95
CA MET A 32 9.65 -20.94 37.53
C MET A 32 9.25 -19.70 36.73
N TYR A 33 8.04 -19.13 36.93
CA TYR A 33 7.61 -17.93 36.28
C TYR A 33 8.35 -16.68 36.78
N GLN A 34 8.56 -16.56 38.08
CA GLN A 34 9.15 -15.39 38.69
C GLN A 34 10.65 -15.25 38.40
N ASN A 35 11.39 -16.34 38.33
CA ASN A 35 12.84 -16.32 38.14
C ASN A 35 13.24 -16.74 36.73
N TRP A 36 12.99 -17.96 36.31
CA TRP A 36 13.54 -18.48 35.05
C TRP A 36 12.89 -17.90 33.80
N PHE A 37 11.56 -17.74 33.80
CA PHE A 37 10.86 -17.20 32.63
C PHE A 37 11.13 -15.71 32.48
N LEU A 38 11.18 -14.95 33.58
CA LEU A 38 11.48 -13.53 33.54
C LEU A 38 12.92 -13.27 33.06
N ASP A 39 13.90 -14.03 33.58
CA ASP A 39 15.30 -13.94 33.15
C ASP A 39 15.44 -14.28 31.65
N TYR A 40 14.80 -15.36 31.20
CA TYR A 40 14.79 -15.74 29.81
C TYR A 40 14.10 -14.67 28.92
N ALA A 41 12.95 -14.15 29.35
CA ALA A 41 12.23 -13.11 28.64
C ALA A 41 13.07 -11.83 28.52
N SER A 42 13.70 -11.38 29.61
CA SER A 42 14.61 -10.25 29.63
C SER A 42 15.79 -10.44 28.69
N TYR A 43 16.42 -11.61 28.74
CA TYR A 43 17.52 -11.96 27.85
C TYR A 43 17.08 -11.90 26.37
N VAL A 44 15.95 -12.48 26.02
CA VAL A 44 15.44 -12.46 24.62
C VAL A 44 15.12 -11.05 24.15
N ILE A 45 14.61 -10.18 25.02
CA ILE A 45 14.30 -8.79 24.72
C ILE A 45 15.59 -7.98 24.52
N LEU A 46 16.49 -8.00 25.52
CA LEU A 46 17.66 -7.10 25.55
C LEU A 46 18.83 -7.60 24.70
N GLU A 47 19.08 -8.92 24.66
CA GLU A 47 20.29 -9.49 24.06
C GLU A 47 20.05 -10.26 22.75
N ARG A 48 18.80 -10.23 22.18
CA ARG A 48 18.52 -10.99 20.95
C ARG A 48 17.63 -10.28 19.94
N ALA A 49 16.39 -9.91 20.33
CA ALA A 49 15.34 -9.62 19.36
C ALA A 49 15.15 -8.13 19.04
N VAL A 50 15.37 -7.24 20.02
CA VAL A 50 15.08 -5.82 19.91
C VAL A 50 16.37 -5.05 19.63
N PRO A 51 16.39 -4.10 18.66
CA PRO A 51 17.55 -3.31 18.34
C PRO A 51 17.80 -2.21 19.39
N HIS A 52 19.05 -1.82 19.58
CA HIS A 52 19.41 -0.66 20.42
C HIS A 52 19.21 0.65 19.65
N ILE A 53 18.74 1.71 20.35
CA ILE A 53 18.44 3.00 19.72
C ILE A 53 19.66 3.70 19.14
N ASN A 54 20.83 3.61 19.83
CA ASN A 54 22.04 4.36 19.47
C ASN A 54 22.70 3.87 18.17
N ASP A 55 22.68 2.55 17.90
CA ASP A 55 23.31 2.00 16.70
C ASP A 55 22.33 1.30 15.73
N GLY A 56 21.07 1.13 16.15
CA GLY A 56 20.03 0.48 15.32
C GLY A 56 20.26 -1.01 15.10
N LEU A 57 21.12 -1.67 15.87
CA LEU A 57 21.56 -3.04 15.65
C LEU A 57 21.07 -3.98 16.76
N LYS A 58 20.76 -5.21 16.36
CA LYS A 58 20.65 -6.33 17.30
C LYS A 58 22.06 -6.76 17.76
N PRO A 59 22.20 -7.38 18.93
CA PRO A 59 23.52 -7.82 19.44
C PRO A 59 24.29 -8.68 18.44
N VAL A 60 23.64 -9.63 17.75
CA VAL A 60 24.32 -10.48 16.75
C VAL A 60 24.87 -9.64 15.57
N GLN A 61 24.11 -8.66 15.10
CA GLN A 61 24.53 -7.80 14.01
C GLN A 61 25.73 -6.91 14.40
N ARG A 62 25.70 -6.36 15.61
CA ARG A 62 26.81 -5.56 16.17
C ARG A 62 28.09 -6.39 16.29
N ARG A 63 27.99 -7.63 16.77
CA ARG A 63 29.11 -8.58 16.89
C ARG A 63 29.66 -9.00 15.53
N ILE A 64 28.81 -9.17 14.51
CA ILE A 64 29.23 -9.42 13.13
C ILE A 64 30.04 -8.24 12.59
N LEU A 65 29.52 -7.02 12.69
CA LEU A 65 30.22 -5.83 12.20
C LEU A 65 31.55 -5.59 12.95
N HIS A 66 31.56 -5.81 14.27
CA HIS A 66 32.79 -5.76 15.07
C HIS A 66 33.81 -6.79 14.60
N SER A 67 33.40 -8.03 14.35
CA SER A 67 34.27 -9.09 13.82
C SER A 67 34.80 -8.75 12.43
N MET A 68 33.95 -8.24 11.55
CA MET A 68 34.36 -7.81 10.22
C MET A 68 35.37 -6.67 10.29
N LYS A 69 35.22 -5.72 11.23
CA LYS A 69 36.21 -4.63 11.43
C LYS A 69 37.55 -5.12 11.92
N ARG A 70 37.56 -6.12 12.78
CA ARG A 70 38.80 -6.75 13.23
C ARG A 70 39.54 -7.53 12.15
N LEU A 71 38.81 -8.07 11.19
CA LEU A 71 39.34 -8.80 10.03
C LEU A 71 39.60 -7.91 8.82
N ASP A 72 39.30 -6.61 8.90
CA ASP A 72 39.31 -5.68 7.77
C ASP A 72 40.72 -5.37 7.30
N ASP A 73 41.08 -5.87 6.14
CA ASP A 73 42.31 -5.56 5.40
C ASP A 73 42.02 -4.96 4.01
N GLY A 74 40.76 -4.57 3.77
CA GLY A 74 40.26 -4.01 2.51
C GLY A 74 39.85 -5.07 1.47
N ARG A 75 40.14 -6.36 1.69
CA ARG A 75 39.80 -7.47 0.80
C ARG A 75 38.50 -8.16 1.25
N TYR A 76 37.94 -8.96 0.33
CA TYR A 76 36.83 -9.84 0.66
C TYR A 76 37.28 -11.01 1.55
N ASN A 77 36.50 -11.31 2.57
CA ASN A 77 36.67 -12.46 3.45
C ASN A 77 35.58 -13.48 3.23
N LYS A 78 35.88 -14.77 3.30
CA LYS A 78 34.85 -15.83 3.28
C LYS A 78 33.88 -15.61 4.43
N VAL A 79 32.59 -15.72 4.15
CA VAL A 79 31.55 -15.63 5.20
C VAL A 79 31.79 -16.65 6.31
N ALA A 80 32.27 -17.85 5.97
CA ALA A 80 32.62 -18.86 6.99
C ALA A 80 33.69 -18.38 7.97
N ASN A 81 34.69 -17.60 7.52
CA ASN A 81 35.72 -17.02 8.38
C ASN A 81 35.14 -15.94 9.30
N ILE A 82 34.27 -15.08 8.77
CA ILE A 82 33.59 -14.03 9.53
C ILE A 82 32.71 -14.68 10.61
N VAL A 83 31.93 -15.71 10.25
CA VAL A 83 31.09 -16.46 11.20
C VAL A 83 31.93 -17.08 12.30
N GLY A 84 33.01 -17.79 11.95
CA GLY A 84 33.91 -18.39 12.90
C GLY A 84 34.58 -17.37 13.87
N HIS A 85 34.98 -16.19 13.34
CA HIS A 85 35.51 -15.12 14.18
C HIS A 85 34.43 -14.50 15.09
N THR A 86 33.18 -14.39 14.63
CA THR A 86 32.07 -13.82 15.40
C THR A 86 31.69 -14.70 16.58
N MET A 87 31.90 -16.02 16.53
CA MET A 87 31.66 -16.95 17.62
C MET A 87 32.48 -16.64 18.90
N GLN A 88 33.58 -15.87 18.79
CA GLN A 88 34.33 -15.38 19.96
C GLN A 88 33.52 -14.40 20.82
N PHE A 89 32.49 -13.80 20.27
CA PHE A 89 31.65 -12.77 20.90
C PHE A 89 30.19 -13.22 21.05
N HIS A 90 29.72 -14.18 20.24
CA HIS A 90 28.32 -14.59 20.17
C HIS A 90 28.16 -16.05 20.63
N PRO A 91 27.52 -16.31 21.79
CA PRO A 91 27.42 -17.65 22.37
C PRO A 91 26.30 -18.51 21.78
N HIS A 92 26.06 -18.41 20.47
CA HIS A 92 25.03 -19.17 19.75
C HIS A 92 25.62 -19.81 18.49
N GLY A 93 24.84 -20.74 17.89
CA GLY A 93 25.27 -21.51 16.72
C GLY A 93 25.65 -20.68 15.51
N ASP A 94 26.61 -21.17 14.73
CA ASP A 94 27.15 -20.60 13.51
C ASP A 94 26.09 -20.29 12.44
N ALA A 95 25.07 -21.15 12.33
CA ALA A 95 23.94 -20.93 11.40
C ALA A 95 23.24 -19.60 11.67
N SER A 96 22.95 -19.28 12.94
CA SER A 96 22.29 -18.01 13.30
C SER A 96 23.11 -16.77 12.97
N ILE A 97 24.43 -16.87 13.06
CA ILE A 97 25.37 -15.80 12.68
C ILE A 97 25.38 -15.67 11.15
N GLY A 98 25.44 -16.81 10.44
CA GLY A 98 25.41 -16.86 8.98
C GLY A 98 24.15 -16.22 8.40
N ASP A 99 22.98 -16.58 8.93
CA ASP A 99 21.69 -16.03 8.51
C ASP A 99 21.60 -14.51 8.77
N ALA A 100 22.07 -14.07 9.95
CA ALA A 100 22.10 -12.65 10.29
C ALA A 100 23.03 -11.85 9.36
N LEU A 101 24.19 -12.43 9.00
CA LEU A 101 25.14 -11.81 8.05
C LEU A 101 24.53 -11.74 6.63
N VAL A 102 23.85 -12.80 6.17
CA VAL A 102 23.15 -12.79 4.88
C VAL A 102 22.06 -11.71 4.86
N GLN A 103 21.25 -11.61 5.90
CA GLN A 103 20.23 -10.56 6.00
C GLN A 103 20.81 -9.14 5.99
N LEU A 104 21.97 -8.92 6.64
CA LEU A 104 22.67 -7.64 6.58
C LEU A 104 23.19 -7.34 5.16
N GLY A 105 23.74 -8.35 4.48
CA GLY A 105 24.26 -8.20 3.12
C GLY A 105 23.17 -7.91 2.10
N GLN A 106 22.01 -8.56 2.21
CA GLN A 106 20.86 -8.36 1.31
C GLN A 106 20.25 -6.94 1.40
N LYS A 107 20.59 -6.16 2.42
CA LYS A 107 20.16 -4.75 2.54
C LYS A 107 21.03 -3.77 1.73
N ASP A 108 22.13 -4.25 1.12
CA ASP A 108 23.04 -3.47 0.25
C ASP A 108 23.52 -2.13 0.85
N LEU A 109 23.72 -2.08 2.17
CA LEU A 109 24.07 -0.84 2.87
C LEU A 109 25.44 -0.92 3.57
N LEU A 110 25.60 -1.87 4.49
CA LEU A 110 26.79 -1.97 5.34
C LEU A 110 27.85 -2.94 4.82
N ILE A 111 27.48 -3.84 3.93
CA ILE A 111 28.31 -4.98 3.50
C ILE A 111 28.33 -5.04 1.98
N ASP A 112 29.53 -5.04 1.41
CA ASP A 112 29.74 -5.39 0.01
C ASP A 112 29.76 -6.93 -0.09
N CYS A 113 28.89 -7.46 -0.94
CA CYS A 113 28.64 -8.88 -1.12
C CYS A 113 29.28 -9.42 -2.40
N GLN A 114 29.90 -10.62 -2.35
CA GLN A 114 30.40 -11.32 -3.53
C GLN A 114 29.95 -12.77 -3.52
N GLY A 115 29.45 -13.26 -4.67
CA GLY A 115 28.86 -14.59 -4.80
C GLY A 115 27.33 -14.55 -4.73
N ASN A 116 26.71 -15.72 -4.54
CA ASN A 116 25.27 -15.84 -4.46
C ASN A 116 24.76 -15.65 -3.02
N TRP A 117 24.25 -14.47 -2.72
CA TRP A 117 23.68 -14.09 -1.42
C TRP A 117 22.15 -14.31 -1.34
N GLY A 118 21.58 -15.11 -2.28
CA GLY A 118 20.15 -15.27 -2.40
C GLY A 118 19.48 -14.11 -3.15
N ASN A 119 18.17 -14.16 -3.22
CA ASN A 119 17.38 -13.13 -3.90
C ASN A 119 16.13 -12.82 -3.09
N ILE A 120 16.00 -11.58 -2.62
CA ILE A 120 14.85 -11.12 -1.84
C ILE A 120 13.55 -11.08 -2.65
N LEU A 121 13.63 -11.03 -3.99
CA LEU A 121 12.48 -10.99 -4.89
C LEU A 121 11.91 -12.39 -5.13
N THR A 122 12.77 -13.38 -5.40
CA THR A 122 12.34 -14.77 -5.67
C THR A 122 12.24 -15.60 -4.39
N GLY A 123 12.95 -15.21 -3.33
CA GLY A 123 13.04 -15.97 -2.08
C GLY A 123 14.11 -17.05 -2.11
N ASP A 124 14.97 -17.07 -3.14
CA ASP A 124 16.09 -18.01 -3.21
C ASP A 124 17.05 -17.79 -2.04
N GLY A 125 17.48 -18.88 -1.43
CA GLY A 125 18.45 -18.87 -0.33
C GLY A 125 19.86 -18.54 -0.79
N ALA A 126 20.67 -18.00 0.12
CA ALA A 126 22.08 -17.78 -0.12
C ALA A 126 22.86 -19.10 -0.24
N ALA A 127 23.93 -19.07 -0.99
CA ALA A 127 24.88 -20.18 -1.04
C ALA A 127 25.54 -20.41 0.33
N ALA A 128 26.08 -21.61 0.56
CA ALA A 128 26.74 -21.93 1.82
C ALA A 128 27.89 -20.95 2.15
N PRO A 129 28.13 -20.61 3.43
CA PRO A 129 29.11 -19.61 3.88
C PRO A 129 30.54 -19.77 3.34
N ARG A 130 30.95 -20.97 2.94
CA ARG A 130 32.26 -21.26 2.36
C ARG A 130 32.42 -20.77 0.92
N TYR A 131 31.31 -20.45 0.21
CA TYR A 131 31.34 -20.02 -1.20
C TYR A 131 31.18 -18.53 -1.38
N ILE A 132 30.49 -17.87 -0.46
CA ILE A 132 30.21 -16.41 -0.52
C ILE A 132 31.24 -15.62 0.29
N GLU A 133 31.45 -14.38 -0.11
CA GLU A 133 32.44 -13.49 0.49
C GLU A 133 31.82 -12.13 0.81
N ALA A 134 32.34 -11.49 1.85
CA ALA A 134 31.90 -10.19 2.32
C ALA A 134 33.05 -9.31 2.74
N ARG A 135 32.87 -7.99 2.64
CA ARG A 135 33.69 -6.97 3.28
C ARG A 135 32.79 -5.81 3.72
N LEU A 136 33.32 -4.97 4.61
CA LEU A 136 32.64 -3.74 5.00
C LEU A 136 32.56 -2.78 3.81
N SER A 137 31.38 -2.17 3.59
CA SER A 137 31.21 -1.12 2.60
C SER A 137 31.97 0.15 3.01
N LYS A 138 32.30 1.02 2.07
CA LYS A 138 32.89 2.33 2.37
C LYS A 138 31.96 3.16 3.27
N PHE A 139 30.66 3.05 3.06
CA PHE A 139 29.66 3.70 3.91
C PHE A 139 29.73 3.21 5.35
N ALA A 140 29.82 1.89 5.58
CA ALA A 140 29.95 1.34 6.93
C ALA A 140 31.25 1.82 7.62
N LEU A 141 32.35 1.89 6.88
CA LEU A 141 33.62 2.38 7.42
C LEU A 141 33.56 3.85 7.84
N ASP A 142 32.81 4.68 7.11
CA ASP A 142 32.68 6.11 7.42
C ASP A 142 31.78 6.36 8.64
N ILE A 143 30.70 5.57 8.82
CA ILE A 143 29.65 5.93 9.78
C ILE A 143 29.62 5.09 11.07
N VAL A 144 30.19 3.86 11.06
CA VAL A 144 29.94 2.87 12.12
C VAL A 144 31.07 2.82 13.14
N PHE A 145 32.32 3.06 12.74
CA PHE A 145 33.50 2.73 13.55
C PHE A 145 34.30 3.93 13.97
N ASN A 146 34.50 4.10 15.28
CA ASN A 146 35.50 4.91 15.88
C ASN A 146 35.93 4.31 17.24
N PRO A 147 37.09 3.67 17.36
CA PRO A 147 37.51 3.02 18.61
C PRO A 147 37.63 3.97 19.82
N LYS A 148 37.87 5.27 19.58
CA LYS A 148 38.05 6.29 20.63
C LYS A 148 36.75 6.76 21.26
N THR A 149 35.62 6.68 20.51
CA THR A 149 34.26 7.02 21.01
C THR A 149 33.44 5.79 21.34
N THR A 150 33.98 4.59 21.16
CA THR A 150 33.30 3.33 21.47
C THR A 150 33.44 2.96 22.94
N GLU A 151 32.33 2.67 23.60
CA GLU A 151 32.30 2.04 24.91
C GLU A 151 32.50 0.53 24.80
N TRP A 152 33.42 -0.03 25.60
CA TRP A 152 33.78 -1.44 25.50
C TRP A 152 33.39 -2.21 26.75
N LYS A 153 32.85 -3.44 26.56
CA LYS A 153 32.58 -4.42 27.60
C LYS A 153 33.34 -5.72 27.31
N LEU A 154 33.49 -6.58 28.31
CA LEU A 154 34.04 -7.93 28.11
C LEU A 154 33.05 -8.80 27.32
N SER A 155 33.57 -9.70 26.48
CA SER A 155 32.80 -10.76 25.84
C SER A 155 32.27 -11.76 26.88
N TYR A 156 31.30 -12.58 26.48
CA TYR A 156 30.66 -13.56 27.36
C TYR A 156 31.64 -14.53 28.07
N ASP A 157 32.81 -14.76 27.46
CA ASP A 157 33.87 -15.62 28.02
C ASP A 157 34.95 -14.83 28.73
N GLY A 158 34.85 -13.50 28.84
CA GLY A 158 35.80 -12.61 29.49
C GLY A 158 37.18 -12.46 28.78
N ARG A 159 37.38 -13.09 27.63
CA ARG A 159 38.69 -13.10 26.93
C ARG A 159 38.89 -11.95 25.98
N ASN A 160 37.83 -11.40 25.42
CA ASN A 160 37.87 -10.36 24.43
C ASN A 160 37.06 -9.15 24.90
N LYS A 161 37.24 -8.01 24.21
CA LYS A 161 36.41 -6.83 24.38
C LYS A 161 35.46 -6.72 23.19
N GLU A 162 34.18 -6.43 23.44
CA GLU A 162 33.16 -6.14 22.44
C GLU A 162 32.53 -4.77 22.70
N PRO A 163 32.01 -4.06 21.66
CA PRO A 163 31.35 -2.78 21.87
C PRO A 163 30.00 -2.98 22.59
N VAL A 164 29.70 -2.10 23.56
CA VAL A 164 28.36 -1.97 24.13
C VAL A 164 27.36 -1.57 23.04
N THR A 165 27.67 -0.45 22.36
CA THR A 165 27.04 0.00 21.11
C THR A 165 28.12 0.49 20.17
N LEU A 166 27.85 0.49 18.87
CA LEU A 166 28.73 1.10 17.89
C LEU A 166 28.40 2.61 17.74
N PRO A 167 29.41 3.49 17.56
CA PRO A 167 29.21 4.93 17.44
C PRO A 167 28.71 5.30 16.04
N VAL A 168 27.46 4.96 15.74
CA VAL A 168 26.86 5.14 14.42
C VAL A 168 26.39 6.57 14.23
N LYS A 169 26.92 7.24 13.20
CA LYS A 169 26.65 8.65 12.84
C LYS A 169 25.68 8.78 11.67
N PHE A 170 24.56 8.06 11.73
CA PHE A 170 23.51 8.02 10.71
C PHE A 170 22.25 7.32 11.28
N PRO A 171 21.01 7.64 10.88
CA PRO A 171 19.81 6.96 11.35
C PRO A 171 19.66 5.55 10.76
N LEU A 172 20.63 4.69 11.09
CA LEU A 172 20.79 3.34 10.52
C LEU A 172 19.59 2.44 10.78
N LEU A 173 18.96 2.55 11.96
CA LEU A 173 17.78 1.78 12.32
C LEU A 173 16.63 1.99 11.32
N LEU A 174 16.40 3.24 10.94
CA LEU A 174 15.33 3.59 9.99
C LEU A 174 15.72 3.25 8.55
N ALA A 175 17.00 3.37 8.18
CA ALA A 175 17.45 3.01 6.84
C ALA A 175 17.34 1.49 6.57
N GLN A 176 17.70 0.66 7.55
CA GLN A 176 17.69 -0.78 7.39
C GLN A 176 16.31 -1.41 7.66
N GLY A 177 15.51 -0.78 8.53
CA GLY A 177 14.37 -1.42 9.15
C GLY A 177 14.77 -2.64 9.99
N VAL A 178 13.91 -3.06 10.87
CA VAL A 178 14.14 -4.23 11.74
C VAL A 178 12.83 -4.96 11.98
N GLU A 179 12.89 -6.28 11.98
CA GLU A 179 11.82 -7.14 12.46
C GLU A 179 12.38 -8.09 13.52
N GLY A 180 11.73 -8.16 14.68
CA GLY A 180 12.15 -9.03 15.79
C GLY A 180 10.96 -9.43 16.66
N ILE A 181 10.92 -10.70 17.04
CA ILE A 181 9.90 -11.25 17.91
C ILE A 181 10.57 -11.67 19.21
N ALA A 182 10.17 -11.08 20.32
CA ALA A 182 10.62 -11.40 21.66
C ALA A 182 9.48 -12.01 22.48
N VAL A 183 9.73 -12.28 23.75
CA VAL A 183 8.70 -12.77 24.67
C VAL A 183 7.81 -11.59 25.11
N GLY A 184 6.55 -11.62 24.73
CA GLY A 184 5.58 -10.54 25.05
C GLY A 184 5.76 -9.21 24.28
N LEU A 185 6.82 -9.08 23.51
CA LEU A 185 7.14 -7.89 22.74
C LEU A 185 7.53 -8.25 21.29
N SER A 186 7.30 -7.33 20.40
CA SER A 186 7.81 -7.41 19.02
C SER A 186 8.28 -6.03 18.56
N SER A 187 9.25 -6.00 17.66
CA SER A 187 9.69 -4.80 16.97
C SER A 187 9.47 -5.01 15.48
N LYS A 188 8.82 -4.06 14.81
CA LYS A 188 8.65 -4.04 13.36
C LYS A 188 8.78 -2.61 12.86
N ILE A 189 10.02 -2.24 12.55
CA ILE A 189 10.39 -0.93 12.05
C ILE A 189 10.60 -1.06 10.55
N LEU A 190 9.82 -0.33 9.76
CA LEU A 190 9.90 -0.38 8.31
C LEU A 190 11.12 0.42 7.82
N PRO A 191 11.76 0.00 6.71
CA PRO A 191 12.87 0.76 6.12
C PRO A 191 12.40 2.06 5.49
N HIS A 192 13.26 3.08 5.49
CA HIS A 192 13.04 4.41 4.92
C HIS A 192 14.14 4.78 3.94
N ASN A 193 13.85 5.72 3.05
CA ASN A 193 14.79 6.14 2.03
C ASN A 193 16.01 6.86 2.61
N PHE A 194 17.20 6.51 2.14
CA PHE A 194 18.48 7.07 2.57
C PHE A 194 18.54 8.60 2.43
N ASN A 195 18.14 9.13 1.28
CA ASN A 195 18.20 10.56 1.01
C ASN A 195 17.19 11.33 1.88
N GLU A 196 15.98 10.79 2.04
CA GLU A 196 14.94 11.40 2.87
C GLU A 196 15.34 11.40 4.35
N LEU A 197 16.07 10.38 4.81
CA LEU A 197 16.62 10.36 6.17
C LEU A 197 17.70 11.43 6.39
N CYS A 198 18.57 11.67 5.42
CA CYS A 198 19.52 12.77 5.48
C CYS A 198 18.80 14.12 5.51
N ASP A 199 17.82 14.33 4.62
CA ASP A 199 17.07 15.58 4.54
C ASP A 199 16.27 15.84 5.83
N ALA A 200 15.59 14.84 6.35
CA ALA A 200 14.84 14.94 7.59
C ALA A 200 15.74 15.22 8.81
N SER A 201 16.96 14.64 8.83
CA SER A 201 17.93 14.93 9.89
C SER A 201 18.44 16.39 9.82
N ILE A 202 18.67 16.90 8.61
CA ILE A 202 19.04 18.30 8.37
C ILE A 202 17.91 19.23 8.79
N SER A 203 16.67 18.98 8.36
CA SER A 203 15.50 19.78 8.75
C SER A 203 15.31 19.80 10.26
N TYR A 204 15.46 18.66 10.93
CA TYR A 204 15.39 18.59 12.39
C TYR A 204 16.46 19.47 13.07
N LEU A 205 17.71 19.40 12.61
CA LEU A 205 18.83 20.20 13.16
C LEU A 205 18.61 21.71 12.99
N HIS A 206 17.90 22.12 11.92
CA HIS A 206 17.47 23.50 11.71
C HIS A 206 16.20 23.88 12.47
N GLY A 207 15.57 22.95 13.20
CA GLY A 207 14.31 23.17 13.92
C GLY A 207 13.07 23.16 13.03
N GLU A 208 13.16 22.67 11.81
CA GLU A 208 12.07 22.55 10.85
C GLU A 208 11.28 21.27 11.05
N SER A 209 10.04 21.24 10.55
CA SER A 209 9.21 20.04 10.52
C SER A 209 9.58 19.14 9.36
N PHE A 210 9.49 17.82 9.55
CA PHE A 210 9.73 16.83 8.53
C PHE A 210 8.69 15.72 8.57
N GLN A 211 8.54 14.98 7.48
CA GLN A 211 7.73 13.78 7.38
C GLN A 211 8.54 12.65 6.74
N LEU A 212 8.38 11.44 7.25
CA LEU A 212 9.06 10.25 6.75
C LEU A 212 8.05 9.14 6.47
N TYR A 213 8.17 8.53 5.32
CA TYR A 213 7.36 7.39 4.93
C TYR A 213 8.24 6.21 4.51
N PRO A 214 7.80 4.97 4.75
CA PRO A 214 8.56 3.80 4.37
C PRO A 214 8.92 3.77 2.89
N ASP A 215 10.08 3.19 2.58
CA ASP A 215 10.57 2.92 1.24
C ASP A 215 11.13 1.50 1.19
N PHE A 216 10.69 0.69 0.23
CA PHE A 216 11.00 -0.73 0.16
C PHE A 216 11.88 -1.06 -1.05
N GLN A 217 12.86 -1.94 -0.84
CA GLN A 217 13.72 -2.42 -1.93
C GLN A 217 12.95 -3.14 -3.05
N THR A 218 11.82 -3.73 -2.72
CA THR A 218 10.93 -4.43 -3.67
C THR A 218 10.07 -3.49 -4.53
N GLY A 219 10.06 -2.18 -4.23
CA GLY A 219 9.21 -1.21 -4.92
C GLY A 219 7.75 -1.31 -4.51
N GLY A 220 6.85 -1.24 -5.49
CA GLY A 220 5.40 -1.24 -5.28
C GLY A 220 4.83 0.13 -4.96
N SER A 221 3.55 0.17 -4.62
CA SER A 221 2.86 1.38 -4.17
C SER A 221 2.45 1.24 -2.71
N ILE A 222 2.47 2.34 -1.96
CA ILE A 222 2.12 2.36 -0.53
C ILE A 222 1.06 3.41 -0.23
N ASP A 223 0.04 3.02 0.53
CA ASP A 223 -0.92 3.93 1.15
C ASP A 223 -0.56 4.13 2.63
N VAL A 224 -0.27 5.37 2.97
CA VAL A 224 0.21 5.80 4.30
C VAL A 224 -0.84 6.54 5.11
N ALA A 225 -2.10 6.62 4.65
CA ALA A 225 -3.16 7.38 5.33
C ALA A 225 -3.36 6.98 6.81
N LYS A 226 -3.05 5.73 7.16
CA LYS A 226 -3.14 5.19 8.53
C LYS A 226 -1.78 4.86 9.14
N TYR A 227 -0.69 5.40 8.61
CA TYR A 227 0.67 5.06 9.07
C TYR A 227 0.96 5.48 10.52
N ASN A 228 0.40 6.62 10.94
CA ASN A 228 0.54 7.16 12.29
C ASN A 228 2.00 7.21 12.79
N ASP A 229 2.92 7.74 11.96
CA ASP A 229 4.36 7.85 12.26
C ASP A 229 5.00 6.54 12.80
N GLY A 230 4.50 5.39 12.36
CA GLY A 230 5.02 4.07 12.74
C GLY A 230 4.66 3.61 14.15
N GLU A 231 3.75 4.27 14.85
CA GLU A 231 3.27 3.84 16.17
C GLU A 231 2.46 2.55 16.11
N ARG A 232 2.43 1.87 17.25
CA ARG A 232 1.60 0.68 17.44
C ARG A 232 0.12 1.02 17.21
N GLY A 233 -0.56 0.23 16.36
CA GLY A 233 -1.93 0.49 15.92
C GLY A 233 -2.03 1.23 14.58
N GLY A 234 -0.94 1.81 14.09
CA GLY A 234 -0.83 2.28 12.71
C GLY A 234 -0.80 1.12 11.71
N ALA A 235 -1.08 1.41 10.45
CA ALA A 235 -1.00 0.45 9.37
C ALA A 235 -0.64 1.14 8.06
N VAL A 236 0.08 0.43 7.20
CA VAL A 236 0.28 0.81 5.80
C VAL A 236 -0.24 -0.32 4.91
N LYS A 237 -0.81 0.05 3.77
CA LYS A 237 -1.15 -0.91 2.73
C LYS A 237 -0.12 -0.82 1.62
N VAL A 238 0.38 -1.97 1.18
CA VAL A 238 1.37 -2.06 0.10
C VAL A 238 0.79 -2.89 -1.02
N ARG A 239 0.80 -2.34 -2.24
CA ARG A 239 0.31 -3.00 -3.46
C ARG A 239 1.46 -3.31 -4.41
N ALA A 240 1.36 -4.48 -5.05
CA ALA A 240 2.13 -4.81 -6.22
C ALA A 240 1.86 -3.82 -7.36
N LYS A 241 2.85 -3.59 -8.21
CA LYS A 241 2.65 -2.80 -9.43
C LYS A 241 2.19 -3.73 -10.55
N ILE A 242 0.96 -3.56 -10.98
CA ILE A 242 0.32 -4.38 -12.02
C ILE A 242 0.07 -3.51 -13.23
N ASN A 243 0.65 -3.88 -14.38
CA ASN A 243 0.52 -3.19 -15.65
C ASN A 243 -0.29 -4.06 -16.63
N LYS A 244 -1.19 -3.44 -17.37
CA LYS A 244 -1.89 -4.08 -18.48
C LYS A 244 -0.99 -4.07 -19.71
N LEU A 245 -0.56 -5.25 -20.17
CA LEU A 245 0.20 -5.38 -21.42
C LEU A 245 -0.73 -5.40 -22.62
N ASP A 246 -1.81 -6.17 -22.52
CA ASP A 246 -2.88 -6.24 -23.51
C ASP A 246 -4.20 -6.63 -22.80
N ASN A 247 -5.28 -6.78 -23.56
CA ASN A 247 -6.59 -7.14 -23.02
C ASN A 247 -6.68 -8.54 -22.41
N LYS A 248 -5.63 -9.37 -22.56
CA LYS A 248 -5.59 -10.76 -22.10
C LYS A 248 -4.43 -11.05 -21.16
N THR A 249 -3.51 -10.10 -20.97
CA THR A 249 -2.28 -10.31 -20.20
C THR A 249 -1.99 -9.13 -19.29
N LEU A 250 -1.83 -9.41 -17.99
CA LEU A 250 -1.34 -8.47 -17.00
C LEU A 250 0.09 -8.84 -16.63
N ALA A 251 0.93 -7.85 -16.35
CA ALA A 251 2.28 -8.04 -15.84
C ALA A 251 2.42 -7.44 -14.44
N ILE A 252 2.85 -8.25 -13.48
CA ILE A 252 3.27 -7.77 -12.15
C ILE A 252 4.76 -7.50 -12.24
N THR A 253 5.17 -6.24 -12.08
CA THR A 253 6.55 -5.78 -12.24
C THR A 253 7.23 -5.44 -10.91
N GLU A 254 6.47 -5.25 -9.85
CA GLU A 254 6.96 -5.01 -8.49
C GLU A 254 6.04 -5.73 -7.51
N ILE A 255 6.61 -6.29 -6.43
CA ILE A 255 5.88 -7.08 -5.43
C ILE A 255 5.82 -6.34 -4.08
N PRO A 256 4.81 -6.60 -3.23
CA PRO A 256 4.72 -6.00 -1.92
C PRO A 256 5.86 -6.42 -0.99
N TYR A 257 6.27 -5.51 -0.11
CA TYR A 257 7.31 -5.77 0.89
C TYR A 257 7.01 -7.00 1.74
N GLY A 258 8.04 -7.84 1.92
CA GLY A 258 7.96 -9.09 2.70
C GLY A 258 7.30 -10.26 1.95
N LYS A 259 7.03 -10.09 0.65
CA LYS A 259 6.56 -11.16 -0.24
C LYS A 259 7.61 -11.48 -1.30
N THR A 260 7.56 -12.71 -1.82
CA THR A 260 8.40 -13.16 -2.93
C THR A 260 7.52 -13.50 -4.13
N THR A 261 8.10 -13.59 -5.33
CA THR A 261 7.36 -13.96 -6.54
C THR A 261 6.62 -15.28 -6.34
N SER A 262 7.29 -16.27 -5.75
CA SER A 262 6.69 -17.57 -5.43
C SER A 262 5.48 -17.44 -4.50
N THR A 263 5.56 -16.64 -3.42
CA THR A 263 4.43 -16.46 -2.49
C THR A 263 3.26 -15.72 -3.12
N VAL A 264 3.54 -14.73 -3.99
CA VAL A 264 2.50 -14.02 -4.74
C VAL A 264 1.80 -14.96 -5.72
N ILE A 265 2.56 -15.74 -6.50
CA ILE A 265 2.01 -16.73 -7.45
C ILE A 265 1.16 -17.77 -6.71
N ASP A 266 1.65 -18.34 -5.60
CA ASP A 266 0.91 -19.29 -4.79
C ASP A 266 -0.41 -18.71 -4.27
N SER A 267 -0.41 -17.44 -3.87
CA SER A 267 -1.62 -16.76 -3.41
C SER A 267 -2.63 -16.57 -4.56
N ILE A 268 -2.15 -16.26 -5.77
CA ILE A 268 -2.98 -16.15 -6.98
C ILE A 268 -3.59 -17.51 -7.32
N LEU A 269 -2.79 -18.58 -7.36
CA LEU A 269 -3.28 -19.92 -7.64
C LEU A 269 -4.31 -20.40 -6.63
N LYS A 270 -4.08 -20.14 -5.34
CA LYS A 270 -5.07 -20.42 -4.29
C LYS A 270 -6.38 -19.65 -4.46
N ALA A 271 -6.34 -18.41 -4.94
CA ALA A 271 -7.54 -17.63 -5.23
C ALA A 271 -8.28 -18.16 -6.46
N VAL A 272 -7.55 -18.65 -7.47
CA VAL A 272 -8.13 -19.34 -8.66
C VAL A 272 -8.80 -20.66 -8.26
N ASP A 273 -8.12 -21.50 -7.46
CA ASP A 273 -8.65 -22.78 -6.99
C ASP A 273 -9.94 -22.60 -6.16
N LYS A 274 -10.02 -21.51 -5.38
CA LYS A 274 -11.24 -21.11 -4.66
C LYS A 274 -12.29 -20.46 -5.56
N GLY A 275 -12.05 -20.32 -6.86
CA GLY A 275 -12.96 -19.71 -7.82
C GLY A 275 -13.20 -18.21 -7.65
N LYS A 276 -12.38 -17.49 -6.89
CA LYS A 276 -12.52 -16.04 -6.66
C LYS A 276 -12.03 -15.19 -7.82
N ILE A 277 -11.09 -15.74 -8.60
CA ILE A 277 -10.48 -15.10 -9.77
C ILE A 277 -10.45 -16.08 -10.94
N LYS A 278 -10.72 -15.60 -12.15
CA LYS A 278 -10.64 -16.41 -13.39
C LYS A 278 -9.38 -16.08 -14.16
N ILE A 279 -8.36 -16.91 -14.01
CA ILE A 279 -7.09 -16.80 -14.70
C ILE A 279 -6.87 -18.09 -15.49
N ARG A 280 -6.31 -17.99 -16.69
CA ARG A 280 -5.96 -19.12 -17.54
C ARG A 280 -4.63 -19.74 -17.13
N LYS A 281 -3.62 -18.88 -16.88
CA LYS A 281 -2.23 -19.29 -16.62
C LYS A 281 -1.48 -18.16 -15.94
N VAL A 282 -0.47 -18.50 -15.14
CA VAL A 282 0.52 -17.58 -14.58
C VAL A 282 1.90 -18.06 -14.98
N ASP A 283 2.73 -17.19 -15.52
CA ASP A 283 4.12 -17.46 -15.88
C ASP A 283 5.05 -16.55 -15.08
N ASP A 284 6.11 -17.12 -14.52
CA ASP A 284 7.17 -16.37 -13.83
C ASP A 284 8.37 -16.22 -14.75
N ASN A 285 8.60 -15.03 -15.25
CA ASN A 285 9.73 -14.63 -16.07
C ASN A 285 10.76 -13.80 -15.29
N THR A 286 10.66 -13.80 -13.95
CA THR A 286 11.53 -13.00 -13.09
C THR A 286 12.99 -13.36 -13.28
N ALA A 287 13.80 -12.35 -13.55
CA ALA A 287 15.25 -12.43 -13.66
C ALA A 287 15.92 -11.38 -12.74
N ALA A 288 16.51 -10.34 -13.29
CA ALA A 288 17.02 -9.21 -12.52
C ALA A 288 15.88 -8.33 -11.97
N ASN A 289 14.77 -8.25 -12.70
CA ASN A 289 13.56 -7.55 -12.31
C ASN A 289 12.40 -8.54 -12.20
N VAL A 290 11.41 -8.20 -11.41
CA VAL A 290 10.18 -8.99 -11.30
C VAL A 290 9.38 -8.89 -12.60
N GLU A 291 8.97 -10.03 -13.15
CA GLU A 291 8.03 -10.13 -14.26
C GLU A 291 7.18 -11.39 -14.11
N ILE A 292 5.98 -11.21 -13.53
CA ILE A 292 4.98 -12.28 -13.44
C ILE A 292 3.86 -11.97 -14.41
N LEU A 293 3.68 -12.83 -15.42
CA LEU A 293 2.63 -12.68 -16.44
C LEU A 293 1.38 -13.44 -16.00
N VAL A 294 0.26 -12.72 -15.90
CA VAL A 294 -1.05 -13.28 -15.56
C VAL A 294 -1.93 -13.26 -16.81
N HIS A 295 -2.21 -14.44 -17.37
CA HIS A 295 -3.05 -14.60 -18.55
C HIS A 295 -4.51 -14.76 -18.16
N LEU A 296 -5.35 -13.83 -18.61
CA LEU A 296 -6.77 -13.79 -18.29
C LEU A 296 -7.56 -14.88 -19.05
N ALA A 297 -8.65 -15.34 -18.44
CA ALA A 297 -9.61 -16.18 -19.12
C ALA A 297 -10.43 -15.35 -20.14
N PRO A 298 -10.89 -15.94 -21.25
CA PRO A 298 -11.74 -15.23 -22.20
C PRO A 298 -12.99 -14.63 -21.54
N GLY A 299 -13.32 -13.38 -21.89
CA GLY A 299 -14.48 -12.65 -21.35
C GLY A 299 -14.30 -12.12 -19.92
N THR A 300 -13.07 -12.05 -19.42
CA THR A 300 -12.75 -11.47 -18.12
C THR A 300 -12.16 -10.07 -18.29
N SER A 301 -12.72 -9.08 -17.59
CA SER A 301 -12.20 -7.70 -17.60
C SER A 301 -10.85 -7.61 -16.90
N SER A 302 -9.88 -6.94 -17.53
CA SER A 302 -8.56 -6.69 -16.96
C SER A 302 -8.64 -5.88 -15.67
N ASP A 303 -9.43 -4.80 -15.63
CA ASP A 303 -9.56 -3.93 -14.46
C ASP A 303 -10.21 -4.66 -13.28
N LYS A 304 -11.29 -5.44 -13.56
CA LYS A 304 -11.92 -6.27 -12.53
C LYS A 304 -10.95 -7.32 -11.96
N THR A 305 -10.08 -7.87 -12.82
CA THR A 305 -9.09 -8.85 -12.35
C THR A 305 -7.99 -8.19 -11.52
N ILE A 306 -7.54 -6.98 -11.87
CA ILE A 306 -6.58 -6.21 -11.07
C ILE A 306 -7.15 -5.97 -9.67
N ASP A 307 -8.38 -5.48 -9.56
CA ASP A 307 -9.05 -5.29 -8.28
C ASP A 307 -9.19 -6.60 -7.50
N ALA A 308 -9.53 -7.70 -8.18
CA ALA A 308 -9.65 -9.01 -7.55
C ALA A 308 -8.30 -9.55 -7.08
N LEU A 309 -7.20 -9.29 -7.80
CA LEU A 309 -5.85 -9.62 -7.36
C LEU A 309 -5.49 -8.87 -6.07
N TYR A 310 -5.80 -7.57 -5.97
CA TYR A 310 -5.60 -6.81 -4.73
C TYR A 310 -6.51 -7.29 -3.59
N ALA A 311 -7.77 -7.65 -3.87
CA ALA A 311 -8.72 -8.03 -2.84
C ALA A 311 -8.50 -9.45 -2.27
N PHE A 312 -8.00 -10.40 -3.08
CA PHE A 312 -7.98 -11.82 -2.72
C PHE A 312 -6.61 -12.48 -2.71
N THR A 313 -5.55 -11.76 -3.04
CA THR A 313 -4.19 -12.31 -3.13
C THR A 313 -3.18 -11.45 -2.37
N ASP A 314 -1.95 -11.92 -2.29
CA ASP A 314 -0.83 -11.19 -1.71
C ASP A 314 -0.34 -10.01 -2.59
N CYS A 315 -1.07 -9.63 -3.65
CA CYS A 315 -0.81 -8.41 -4.40
C CYS A 315 -1.13 -7.14 -3.61
N GLU A 316 -1.97 -7.18 -2.57
CA GLU A 316 -2.11 -6.16 -1.53
C GLU A 316 -1.82 -6.78 -0.17
N VAL A 317 -0.97 -6.13 0.61
CA VAL A 317 -0.61 -6.55 1.98
C VAL A 317 -0.78 -5.39 2.94
N SER A 318 -1.39 -5.63 4.09
CA SER A 318 -1.44 -4.67 5.19
C SER A 318 -0.34 -4.98 6.19
N ILE A 319 0.47 -3.96 6.53
CA ILE A 319 1.59 -4.08 7.46
C ILE A 319 1.36 -3.13 8.62
N SER A 320 1.37 -3.67 9.84
CA SER A 320 1.27 -2.87 11.07
C SER A 320 2.66 -2.67 11.65
N PRO A 321 3.20 -1.45 11.69
CA PRO A 321 4.47 -1.13 12.31
C PRO A 321 4.37 -1.22 13.84
N ASN A 322 5.51 -1.42 14.49
CA ASN A 322 5.65 -1.36 15.94
C ASN A 322 7.10 -1.00 16.27
N CYS A 323 7.35 0.28 16.51
CA CYS A 323 8.69 0.78 16.73
C CYS A 323 9.11 0.57 18.20
N CYS A 324 9.57 -0.64 18.52
CA CYS A 324 10.13 -1.01 19.82
C CYS A 324 11.66 -1.05 19.75
N VAL A 325 12.35 -0.34 20.63
CA VAL A 325 13.82 -0.23 20.71
C VAL A 325 14.29 -0.37 22.15
N ILE A 326 15.56 -0.73 22.34
CA ILE A 326 16.22 -0.69 23.66
C ILE A 326 16.87 0.69 23.83
N ASP A 327 16.55 1.36 24.91
CA ASP A 327 17.11 2.62 25.37
C ASP A 327 17.33 2.50 26.88
N ASP A 328 18.51 2.82 27.40
CA ASP A 328 18.86 2.70 28.84
C ASP A 328 18.51 1.33 29.42
N SER A 329 18.86 0.25 28.70
CA SER A 329 18.59 -1.14 29.10
C SER A 329 17.11 -1.49 29.31
N LYS A 330 16.18 -0.71 28.71
CA LYS A 330 14.72 -0.90 28.76
C LYS A 330 14.10 -0.86 27.37
N PRO A 331 13.03 -1.64 27.12
CA PRO A 331 12.28 -1.51 25.86
C PRO A 331 11.40 -0.25 25.88
N HIS A 332 11.50 0.55 24.83
CA HIS A 332 10.70 1.76 24.62
C HIS A 332 9.93 1.66 23.29
N PHE A 333 8.68 2.13 23.28
CA PHE A 333 7.87 2.29 22.09
C PHE A 333 7.92 3.75 21.66
N LEU A 334 8.46 3.99 20.48
CA LEU A 334 8.70 5.34 19.94
C LEU A 334 8.01 5.50 18.59
N THR A 335 7.85 6.75 18.14
CA THR A 335 7.53 7.05 16.74
C THR A 335 8.78 7.08 15.88
N VAL A 336 8.63 6.95 14.57
CA VAL A 336 9.73 7.07 13.60
C VAL A 336 10.40 8.44 13.73
N SER A 337 9.62 9.50 13.87
CA SER A 337 10.14 10.85 14.08
C SER A 337 10.97 10.98 15.35
N LYS A 338 10.58 10.33 16.45
CA LYS A 338 11.36 10.32 17.70
C LYS A 338 12.67 9.56 17.54
N VAL A 339 12.65 8.43 16.81
CA VAL A 339 13.87 7.66 16.52
C VAL A 339 14.84 8.49 15.69
N LEU A 340 14.34 9.18 14.64
CA LEU A 340 15.20 10.07 13.84
C LEU A 340 15.84 11.17 14.70
N LYS A 341 15.05 11.86 15.52
CA LYS A 341 15.56 12.93 16.41
C LYS A 341 16.65 12.42 17.33
N LYS A 342 16.42 11.30 18.02
CA LYS A 342 17.45 10.67 18.88
C LYS A 342 18.70 10.27 18.10
N SER A 343 18.56 9.76 16.88
CA SER A 343 19.71 9.43 16.03
C SER A 343 20.48 10.69 15.59
N ALA A 344 19.79 11.78 15.26
CA ALA A 344 20.43 13.03 14.89
C ALA A 344 21.18 13.65 16.09
N ASP A 345 20.56 13.66 17.28
CA ASP A 345 21.18 14.12 18.53
C ASP A 345 22.40 13.27 18.89
N ASN A 346 22.30 11.94 18.74
CA ASN A 346 23.45 11.03 18.94
C ASN A 346 24.58 11.30 17.94
N THR A 347 24.26 11.57 16.68
CA THR A 347 25.25 11.92 15.65
C THR A 347 25.96 13.22 16.01
N LEU A 348 25.22 14.26 16.41
CA LEU A 348 25.80 15.53 16.87
C LEU A 348 26.70 15.31 18.08
N GLY A 349 26.26 14.53 19.06
CA GLY A 349 27.06 14.20 20.26
C GLY A 349 28.34 13.46 19.92
N LEU A 350 28.29 12.46 19.02
CA LEU A 350 29.46 11.71 18.57
C LEU A 350 30.46 12.58 17.79
N LEU A 351 29.99 13.42 16.87
CA LEU A 351 30.83 14.35 16.13
C LEU A 351 31.54 15.36 17.06
N LYS A 352 30.79 15.87 18.05
CA LYS A 352 31.34 16.74 19.10
C LYS A 352 32.44 16.02 19.89
N GLN A 353 32.18 14.81 20.35
CA GLN A 353 33.15 13.99 21.07
C GLN A 353 34.41 13.67 20.22
N GLU A 354 34.23 13.38 18.92
CA GLU A 354 35.36 13.20 17.99
C GLU A 354 36.22 14.46 17.89
N LEU A 355 35.63 15.63 17.81
CA LEU A 355 36.33 16.91 17.81
C LEU A 355 37.06 17.18 19.15
N GLU A 356 36.40 16.88 20.28
CA GLU A 356 37.05 17.02 21.62
C GLU A 356 38.30 16.15 21.75
N ILE A 357 38.18 14.86 21.34
CA ILE A 357 39.31 13.93 21.35
C ILE A 357 40.43 14.44 20.42
N LYS A 358 40.07 14.85 19.18
CA LYS A 358 41.06 15.37 18.22
C LYS A 358 41.78 16.62 18.75
N LYS A 359 41.02 17.56 19.34
CA LYS A 359 41.58 18.76 19.96
C LYS A 359 42.55 18.40 21.10
N GLY A 360 42.16 17.47 21.98
CA GLY A 360 43.01 16.99 23.06
C GLY A 360 44.33 16.39 22.55
N GLU A 361 44.29 15.55 21.50
CA GLU A 361 45.47 14.95 20.88
C GLU A 361 46.39 16.00 20.23
N ILE A 362 45.82 17.01 19.57
CA ILE A 362 46.60 18.10 18.98
C ILE A 362 47.22 18.97 20.09
N LEU A 363 46.49 19.28 21.17
CA LEU A 363 47.02 20.04 22.32
C LEU A 363 48.18 19.30 22.97
N GLU A 364 48.07 17.99 23.23
CA GLU A 364 49.19 17.19 23.76
C GLU A 364 50.41 17.16 22.81
N SER A 365 50.13 17.02 21.48
CA SER A 365 51.18 17.07 20.44
C SER A 365 51.87 18.43 20.36
N LEU A 366 51.10 19.53 20.49
CA LEU A 366 51.58 20.91 20.49
C LEU A 366 52.41 21.21 21.75
N HIS A 367 51.94 20.72 22.93
CA HIS A 367 52.69 20.84 24.18
C HIS A 367 54.05 20.17 24.07
N PHE A 368 54.10 18.90 23.61
CA PHE A 368 55.34 18.17 23.46
C PHE A 368 56.26 18.79 22.39
N ALA A 369 55.75 19.24 21.25
CA ALA A 369 56.50 19.92 20.20
C ALA A 369 57.13 21.24 20.71
N SER A 370 56.44 21.99 21.58
CA SER A 370 56.95 23.21 22.22
C SER A 370 58.02 22.90 23.20
N LEU A 371 57.90 21.86 24.03
CA LEU A 371 58.93 21.38 24.95
C LEU A 371 60.16 20.89 24.20
N GLU A 372 60.01 20.07 23.15
CA GLU A 372 61.06 19.57 22.32
C GLU A 372 61.86 20.71 21.70
N LYS A 373 61.18 21.73 21.13
CA LYS A 373 61.82 22.92 20.54
C LYS A 373 62.67 23.60 21.54
N ILE A 374 62.14 23.94 22.74
CA ILE A 374 62.91 24.67 23.77
C ILE A 374 64.08 23.79 24.29
N PHE A 375 63.84 22.51 24.56
CA PHE A 375 64.84 21.58 25.02
C PHE A 375 66.03 21.52 24.07
N ILE A 376 65.86 21.59 22.76
CA ILE A 376 66.94 21.52 21.74
C ILE A 376 67.54 22.89 21.51
N GLU A 377 66.78 23.97 21.41
CA GLU A 377 67.26 25.35 21.17
C GLU A 377 68.08 25.83 22.31
N GLU A 378 67.65 25.64 23.55
CA GLU A 378 68.43 26.02 24.77
C GLU A 378 69.53 25.02 25.09
N ARG A 379 69.69 23.96 24.29
CA ARG A 379 70.71 22.92 24.40
C ARG A 379 70.78 22.27 25.77
N ILE A 380 69.68 22.14 26.46
CA ILE A 380 69.59 21.61 27.84
C ILE A 380 70.25 20.23 27.94
N TYR A 381 70.22 19.43 26.90
CA TYR A 381 70.88 18.13 26.79
C TYR A 381 72.38 18.19 26.81
N LYS A 382 73.01 19.40 26.77
CA LYS A 382 74.51 19.63 26.83
C LYS A 382 74.93 20.30 28.11
N ASP A 383 74.01 20.56 29.03
CA ASP A 383 74.39 21.17 30.31
C ASP A 383 75.22 20.19 31.14
N LYS A 384 76.29 20.72 31.78
CA LYS A 384 77.22 19.89 32.57
C LYS A 384 76.48 19.21 33.74
N GLU A 385 75.56 19.88 34.34
CA GLU A 385 74.75 19.42 35.47
C GLU A 385 73.84 18.26 35.03
N PHE A 386 73.34 18.26 33.80
CA PHE A 386 72.62 17.20 33.17
C PHE A 386 73.55 15.97 32.90
N GLU A 387 74.68 16.20 32.27
CA GLU A 387 75.62 15.14 31.93
C GLU A 387 76.19 14.45 33.19
N GLN A 388 76.35 15.19 34.31
CA GLN A 388 76.92 14.70 35.59
C GLN A 388 75.86 14.29 36.59
N SER A 389 74.61 14.23 36.25
CA SER A 389 73.56 13.84 37.15
C SER A 389 73.76 12.44 37.73
N LYS A 390 73.55 12.34 39.04
CA LYS A 390 73.77 11.08 39.75
C LYS A 390 72.81 9.98 39.49
N ASP A 391 71.55 10.38 39.19
CA ASP A 391 70.40 9.50 38.91
C ASP A 391 69.39 10.20 37.99
N MET A 392 68.43 9.45 37.58
CA MET A 392 67.37 9.90 36.65
C MET A 392 66.49 11.02 37.26
N ASP A 393 66.27 10.99 38.55
CA ASP A 393 65.48 12.01 39.23
C ASP A 393 66.18 13.39 39.29
N ALA A 394 67.54 13.36 39.52
CA ALA A 394 68.37 14.58 39.47
C ALA A 394 68.38 15.15 38.06
N ALA A 395 68.56 14.32 37.04
CA ALA A 395 68.42 14.75 35.63
C ALA A 395 67.04 15.36 35.30
N CYS A 396 65.97 14.77 35.77
CA CYS A 396 64.65 15.31 35.59
C CYS A 396 64.43 16.66 36.28
N ALA A 397 64.94 16.79 37.52
CA ALA A 397 64.87 18.06 38.27
C ALA A 397 65.67 19.19 37.58
N HIS A 398 66.82 18.89 37.00
CA HIS A 398 67.63 19.85 36.26
C HIS A 398 66.86 20.33 34.98
N ILE A 399 66.31 19.42 34.24
CA ILE A 399 65.51 19.76 33.05
C ILE A 399 64.27 20.65 33.44
N ASP A 400 63.64 20.30 34.53
CA ASP A 400 62.50 21.07 35.05
C ASP A 400 62.82 22.48 35.39
N ASP A 401 63.98 22.67 36.18
CA ASP A 401 64.51 24.01 36.53
C ASP A 401 64.84 24.82 35.26
N ARG A 402 65.47 24.22 34.28
CA ARG A 402 65.77 24.87 32.98
C ARG A 402 64.60 25.24 32.15
N LEU A 403 63.50 24.47 32.25
CA LEU A 403 62.19 24.74 31.56
C LEU A 403 61.33 25.77 32.30
N THR A 404 61.55 26.00 33.62
CA THR A 404 60.77 26.91 34.45
C THR A 404 60.57 28.32 33.88
N PRO A 405 61.57 28.98 33.26
CA PRO A 405 61.39 30.31 32.64
C PRO A 405 60.35 30.32 31.49
N PHE A 406 60.19 29.17 30.87
CA PHE A 406 59.28 28.98 29.69
C PHE A 406 57.88 28.47 30.02
N TYR A 407 57.55 28.14 31.27
CA TYR A 407 56.26 27.62 31.73
C TYR A 407 55.09 28.46 31.29
N PRO A 408 55.17 29.81 31.32
CA PRO A 408 54.04 30.64 30.86
C PRO A 408 53.72 30.48 29.37
N SER A 409 54.62 29.91 28.59
CA SER A 409 54.42 29.67 27.14
C SER A 409 53.81 28.33 26.82
N PHE A 410 53.75 27.41 27.79
CA PHE A 410 53.21 26.08 27.63
C PHE A 410 51.69 26.05 27.87
N ILE A 411 51.07 25.07 27.27
CA ILE A 411 49.60 24.90 27.32
C ILE A 411 49.15 24.36 28.67
N ARG A 412 49.94 23.53 29.29
CA ARG A 412 49.71 22.94 30.62
C ARG A 412 51.02 22.81 31.41
N GLU A 413 50.91 22.52 32.68
CA GLU A 413 52.07 22.22 33.54
C GLU A 413 52.88 21.06 32.99
N VAL A 414 54.19 21.13 33.09
CA VAL A 414 55.14 20.11 32.67
C VAL A 414 55.14 18.98 33.70
N THR A 415 54.99 17.80 33.27
CA THR A 415 54.97 16.60 34.13
C THR A 415 56.29 15.85 34.03
N LYS A 416 56.59 15.05 35.07
CA LYS A 416 57.76 14.18 35.05
C LYS A 416 57.77 13.24 33.83
N GLU A 417 56.59 12.80 33.35
CA GLU A 417 56.44 11.96 32.15
C GLU A 417 56.84 12.73 30.87
N ASP A 418 56.54 14.00 30.79
CA ASP A 418 56.97 14.84 29.64
C ASP A 418 58.47 14.99 29.60
N ILE A 419 59.08 15.18 30.76
CA ILE A 419 60.55 15.28 30.90
C ILE A 419 61.20 13.94 30.52
N LEU A 420 60.67 12.83 30.96
CA LEU A 420 61.18 11.51 30.57
C LEU A 420 61.12 11.29 29.06
N LYS A 421 60.03 11.71 28.40
CA LYS A 421 59.88 11.64 26.92
C LYS A 421 60.89 12.54 26.20
N LEU A 422 61.29 13.71 26.80
CA LEU A 422 62.35 14.56 26.25
C LEU A 422 63.68 13.83 26.31
N MET A 423 63.97 13.08 27.37
CA MET A 423 65.22 12.32 27.51
C MET A 423 65.30 11.13 26.56
N GLU A 424 64.15 10.60 26.06
CA GLU A 424 64.13 9.54 25.06
C GLU A 424 64.37 10.02 23.64
N ILE A 425 64.54 11.33 23.41
CA ILE A 425 64.81 11.91 22.08
C ILE A 425 66.14 11.41 21.53
N LYS A 426 66.09 10.76 20.40
CA LYS A 426 67.32 10.22 19.77
C LYS A 426 68.29 11.36 19.30
N MET A 427 69.61 11.22 19.57
CA MET A 427 70.63 12.19 19.11
C MET A 427 70.47 12.51 17.60
N GLY A 428 70.15 11.51 16.76
CA GLY A 428 69.95 11.74 15.32
C GLY A 428 68.73 12.67 15.00
N ARG A 429 67.72 12.81 15.91
CA ARG A 429 66.66 13.78 15.78
C ARG A 429 67.11 15.18 16.17
N ILE A 430 67.92 15.31 17.22
CA ILE A 430 68.54 16.56 17.66
C ILE A 430 69.45 17.13 16.54
N LEU A 431 70.30 16.29 15.93
CA LEU A 431 71.23 16.73 14.85
C LEU A 431 70.48 17.16 13.57
N LYS A 432 69.28 16.66 13.32
CA LYS A 432 68.48 17.01 12.17
C LYS A 432 67.34 18.02 12.48
N PHE A 433 67.35 18.56 13.73
CA PHE A 433 66.35 19.54 14.14
C PHE A 433 66.48 20.81 13.32
N ASN A 434 65.34 21.33 12.84
CA ASN A 434 65.26 22.59 12.13
C ASN A 434 64.19 23.44 12.79
N THR A 435 64.57 24.57 13.37
CA THR A 435 63.68 25.48 14.09
C THR A 435 62.53 25.98 13.22
N ASP A 436 62.78 26.37 11.94
CA ASP A 436 61.75 26.88 11.06
C ASP A 436 60.65 25.84 10.81
N LYS A 437 61.00 24.54 10.60
CA LYS A 437 60.06 23.45 10.44
C LYS A 437 59.30 23.13 11.73
N ALA A 438 59.94 23.30 12.89
CA ALA A 438 59.23 23.15 14.16
C ALA A 438 58.22 24.27 14.36
N ASP A 439 58.57 25.48 13.99
CA ASP A 439 57.66 26.63 14.05
C ASP A 439 56.52 26.51 13.04
N GLU A 440 56.75 26.04 11.82
CA GLU A 440 55.67 25.69 10.85
C GLU A 440 54.73 24.61 11.37
N LEU A 441 55.25 23.58 12.03
CA LEU A 441 54.47 22.53 12.63
C LEU A 441 53.57 23.04 13.76
N ILE A 442 54.20 23.85 14.67
CA ILE A 442 53.48 24.47 15.79
C ILE A 442 52.37 25.42 15.27
N ALA A 443 52.67 26.23 14.24
CA ALA A 443 51.69 27.13 13.64
C ALA A 443 50.52 26.35 13.03
N ARG A 444 50.78 25.28 12.29
CA ARG A 444 49.75 24.41 11.72
C ARG A 444 48.85 23.78 12.79
N MET A 445 49.45 23.27 13.88
CA MET A 445 48.68 22.71 14.99
C MET A 445 47.76 23.76 15.63
N LYS A 446 48.22 25.03 15.75
CA LYS A 446 47.41 26.14 16.25
C LYS A 446 46.24 26.48 15.29
N GLU A 447 46.49 26.46 13.98
CA GLU A 447 45.45 26.65 12.97
C GLU A 447 44.40 25.51 13.06
N GLU A 448 44.82 24.25 13.15
CA GLU A 448 43.93 23.11 13.31
C GLU A 448 43.07 23.21 14.58
N ILE A 449 43.66 23.72 15.69
CA ILE A 449 42.87 23.95 16.92
C ILE A 449 41.82 25.04 16.70
N ALA A 450 42.20 26.16 16.03
CA ALA A 450 41.26 27.24 15.73
C ALA A 450 40.11 26.78 14.82
N GLU A 451 40.39 25.95 13.82
CA GLU A 451 39.36 25.32 12.98
C GLU A 451 38.40 24.44 13.80
N ILE A 452 38.95 23.63 14.73
CA ILE A 452 38.15 22.82 15.63
C ILE A 452 37.28 23.68 16.55
N ASP A 453 37.84 24.80 17.07
CA ASP A 453 37.06 25.73 17.91
C ASP A 453 35.94 26.42 17.11
N ASP A 454 36.16 26.76 15.86
CA ASP A 454 35.09 27.23 14.96
C ASP A 454 34.03 26.17 14.74
N HIS A 455 34.40 24.91 14.53
CA HIS A 455 33.45 23.80 14.43
C HIS A 455 32.65 23.59 15.72
N PHE A 456 33.22 23.82 16.91
CA PHE A 456 32.47 23.79 18.17
C PHE A 456 31.47 24.91 18.27
N ALA A 457 31.85 26.13 17.87
CA ALA A 457 30.95 27.28 17.85
C ALA A 457 29.74 27.06 16.90
N HIS A 458 29.96 26.32 15.82
CA HIS A 458 28.98 26.01 14.77
C HIS A 458 28.68 24.51 14.64
N ILE A 459 28.55 23.79 15.78
CA ILE A 459 28.42 22.33 15.80
C ILE A 459 27.20 21.79 15.02
N VAL A 460 26.13 22.56 14.98
CA VAL A 460 24.92 22.22 14.19
C VAL A 460 25.27 22.24 12.70
N ASP A 461 25.91 23.31 12.22
CA ASP A 461 26.31 23.42 10.80
C ASP A 461 27.32 22.33 10.41
N TYR A 462 28.25 22.01 11.32
CA TYR A 462 29.20 20.90 11.13
C TYR A 462 28.46 19.57 10.98
N THR A 463 27.41 19.32 11.78
CA THR A 463 26.58 18.11 11.68
C THR A 463 25.73 18.11 10.43
N VAL A 464 25.19 19.25 10.00
CA VAL A 464 24.44 19.40 8.73
C VAL A 464 25.36 19.07 7.54
N ASN A 465 26.59 19.60 7.53
CA ASN A 465 27.59 19.31 6.50
C ASN A 465 27.95 17.82 6.46
N TRP A 466 27.97 17.14 7.59
CA TRP A 466 28.14 15.69 7.66
C TRP A 466 27.02 14.95 6.88
N TYR A 467 25.75 15.27 7.12
CA TYR A 467 24.66 14.65 6.38
C TYR A 467 24.64 15.00 4.89
N GLN A 468 25.00 16.24 4.54
CA GLN A 468 25.14 16.67 3.15
C GLN A 468 26.27 15.90 2.43
N MET A 469 27.38 15.70 3.10
CA MET A 469 28.50 14.88 2.59
C MET A 469 28.06 13.43 2.36
N LEU A 470 27.36 12.82 3.32
CA LEU A 470 26.83 11.45 3.16
C LEU A 470 25.87 11.36 1.97
N LYS A 471 24.96 12.32 1.85
CA LYS A 471 24.01 12.37 0.73
C LYS A 471 24.69 12.54 -0.62
N SER A 472 25.67 13.42 -0.73
CA SER A 472 26.43 13.65 -1.98
C SER A 472 27.26 12.43 -2.38
N LYS A 473 27.87 11.74 -1.41
CA LYS A 473 28.78 10.61 -1.63
C LYS A 473 28.04 9.31 -1.95
N TYR A 474 26.92 9.04 -1.29
CA TYR A 474 26.23 7.77 -1.35
C TYR A 474 24.80 7.83 -1.90
N GLY A 475 24.14 8.98 -1.82
CA GLY A 475 22.69 9.12 -2.11
C GLY A 475 22.26 8.72 -3.51
N LYS A 476 23.13 8.81 -4.51
CA LYS A 476 22.85 8.38 -5.89
C LYS A 476 22.50 6.90 -6.02
N ASN A 477 22.96 6.07 -5.09
CA ASN A 477 22.74 4.64 -5.08
C ASN A 477 21.37 4.26 -4.46
N PHE A 478 20.69 5.21 -3.81
CA PHE A 478 19.48 4.97 -3.04
C PHE A 478 18.31 5.87 -3.48
N PRO A 479 17.88 5.82 -4.77
CA PRO A 479 16.66 6.51 -5.19
C PRO A 479 15.44 5.89 -4.47
N ARG A 480 14.38 6.68 -4.25
CA ARG A 480 13.12 6.14 -3.74
C ARG A 480 12.54 5.13 -4.74
N ARG A 481 12.11 3.97 -4.26
CA ARG A 481 11.56 2.87 -5.07
C ARG A 481 10.04 2.72 -4.90
N THR A 482 9.53 2.98 -3.71
CA THR A 482 8.11 2.78 -3.40
C THR A 482 7.31 4.05 -3.71
N GLU A 483 6.25 3.92 -4.50
CA GLU A 483 5.40 5.03 -4.90
C GLU A 483 4.33 5.32 -3.83
N LEU A 484 4.23 6.59 -3.38
CA LEU A 484 3.19 7.03 -2.45
C LEU A 484 1.88 7.25 -3.21
N ARG A 485 0.83 6.52 -2.84
CA ARG A 485 -0.53 6.65 -3.42
C ARG A 485 -1.60 6.47 -2.35
N ASN A 486 -2.73 7.16 -2.53
CA ASN A 486 -3.95 6.80 -1.82
C ASN A 486 -4.66 5.68 -2.56
N PHE A 487 -5.10 4.64 -1.84
CA PHE A 487 -5.78 3.51 -2.45
C PHE A 487 -7.29 3.64 -2.31
N ASP A 488 -7.99 3.50 -3.45
CA ASP A 488 -9.44 3.33 -3.44
C ASP A 488 -9.83 2.06 -2.68
N THR A 489 -10.93 2.14 -1.95
CA THR A 489 -11.45 0.99 -1.22
C THR A 489 -12.09 0.00 -2.20
N ILE A 490 -11.51 -1.17 -2.34
CA ILE A 490 -12.05 -2.25 -3.17
C ILE A 490 -13.07 -3.02 -2.35
N GLU A 491 -14.34 -2.97 -2.78
CA GLU A 491 -15.38 -3.80 -2.20
C GLU A 491 -15.30 -5.23 -2.76
N ALA A 492 -14.82 -6.17 -1.96
CA ALA A 492 -14.62 -7.56 -2.36
C ALA A 492 -15.87 -8.19 -3.00
N ALA A 493 -17.06 -7.83 -2.52
CA ALA A 493 -18.31 -8.32 -3.07
C ALA A 493 -18.59 -7.87 -4.52
N LYS A 494 -17.99 -6.75 -4.98
CA LYS A 494 -18.17 -6.26 -6.35
C LYS A 494 -17.20 -6.91 -7.35
N VAL A 495 -16.07 -7.40 -6.86
CA VAL A 495 -15.01 -7.94 -7.72
C VAL A 495 -14.94 -9.46 -7.72
N VAL A 496 -15.54 -10.13 -6.72
CA VAL A 496 -15.60 -11.59 -6.67
C VAL A 496 -16.44 -12.16 -7.81
N GLU A 497 -16.02 -13.30 -8.33
CA GLU A 497 -16.79 -14.04 -9.31
C GLU A 497 -17.92 -14.86 -8.64
N ALA A 498 -19.12 -14.81 -9.25
CA ALA A 498 -20.27 -15.61 -8.80
C ALA A 498 -20.09 -17.08 -9.27
N ASN A 499 -19.31 -17.86 -8.53
CA ASN A 499 -18.88 -19.22 -8.86
C ASN A 499 -19.78 -20.30 -8.25
N GLU A 500 -20.67 -19.93 -7.34
CA GLU A 500 -21.61 -20.83 -6.66
C GLU A 500 -23.04 -20.60 -7.13
N LYS A 501 -23.89 -21.59 -6.88
CA LYS A 501 -25.31 -21.52 -7.20
C LYS A 501 -26.11 -21.64 -5.93
N LEU A 502 -26.96 -20.64 -5.66
CA LEU A 502 -27.87 -20.64 -4.52
C LEU A 502 -29.13 -21.44 -4.86
N TYR A 503 -29.55 -22.32 -3.97
CA TYR A 503 -30.74 -23.12 -4.05
C TYR A 503 -31.62 -22.94 -2.81
N ILE A 504 -32.92 -23.25 -2.94
CA ILE A 504 -33.88 -23.16 -1.85
C ILE A 504 -34.73 -24.41 -1.79
N ASN A 505 -34.90 -24.94 -0.58
CA ASN A 505 -35.96 -25.93 -0.24
C ASN A 505 -37.03 -25.25 0.60
N ARG A 506 -38.15 -24.86 -0.06
CA ARG A 506 -39.24 -24.11 0.58
C ARG A 506 -40.02 -24.94 1.61
N ASP A 507 -40.12 -26.26 1.41
CA ASP A 507 -40.89 -27.15 2.26
C ASP A 507 -40.19 -27.42 3.58
N GLU A 508 -38.91 -27.65 3.51
CA GLU A 508 -38.06 -27.90 4.67
C GLU A 508 -37.51 -26.61 5.32
N GLY A 509 -37.48 -25.50 4.60
CA GLY A 509 -37.01 -24.21 5.09
C GLY A 509 -35.51 -24.04 5.05
N PHE A 510 -34.80 -24.66 4.09
CA PHE A 510 -33.37 -24.55 3.90
C PHE A 510 -33.02 -23.74 2.66
N ILE A 511 -31.89 -23.03 2.77
CA ILE A 511 -31.18 -22.39 1.66
C ILE A 511 -29.73 -22.86 1.64
N GLY A 512 -29.08 -22.85 0.48
CA GLY A 512 -27.64 -23.15 0.42
C GLY A 512 -27.14 -23.58 -0.95
N THR A 513 -25.83 -23.74 -1.07
CA THR A 513 -25.13 -24.08 -2.33
C THR A 513 -25.09 -25.58 -2.58
N ALA A 514 -25.18 -26.41 -1.53
CA ALA A 514 -25.16 -27.86 -1.62
C ALA A 514 -26.54 -28.48 -2.00
N LEU A 515 -27.62 -27.70 -2.05
CA LEU A 515 -29.00 -28.15 -2.31
C LEU A 515 -29.28 -28.30 -3.81
N LYS A 516 -28.41 -28.98 -4.56
CA LYS A 516 -28.46 -29.07 -6.03
C LYS A 516 -29.69 -29.74 -6.63
N LYS A 517 -30.53 -30.41 -5.82
CA LYS A 517 -31.78 -31.08 -6.25
C LYS A 517 -32.99 -30.19 -6.06
N ASP A 518 -32.86 -29.06 -5.37
CA ASP A 518 -33.94 -28.12 -5.02
C ASP A 518 -34.04 -26.97 -6.04
N GLU A 519 -34.89 -25.99 -5.78
CA GLU A 519 -35.18 -24.88 -6.66
C GLU A 519 -33.92 -23.95 -6.75
N PHE A 520 -33.43 -23.72 -7.98
CA PHE A 520 -32.34 -22.74 -8.23
C PHE A 520 -32.85 -21.31 -8.05
N VAL A 521 -32.11 -20.49 -7.34
CA VAL A 521 -32.43 -19.08 -7.06
C VAL A 521 -31.59 -18.12 -7.90
N ALA A 522 -30.29 -18.14 -7.72
CA ALA A 522 -29.36 -17.23 -8.37
C ALA A 522 -27.93 -17.76 -8.32
N ASN A 523 -27.03 -17.20 -9.16
CA ASN A 523 -25.60 -17.36 -8.97
C ASN A 523 -25.12 -16.44 -7.85
N CYS A 524 -24.21 -16.92 -7.02
CA CYS A 524 -23.66 -16.20 -5.88
C CYS A 524 -22.18 -16.54 -5.68
N SER A 525 -21.52 -15.88 -4.74
CA SER A 525 -20.21 -16.23 -4.25
C SER A 525 -20.26 -16.66 -2.77
N ASP A 526 -19.20 -17.24 -2.27
CA ASP A 526 -19.07 -17.66 -0.86
C ASP A 526 -19.06 -16.49 0.15
N ILE A 527 -18.84 -15.25 -0.32
CA ILE A 527 -18.84 -14.04 0.50
C ILE A 527 -20.12 -13.22 0.43
N ASP A 528 -21.08 -13.62 -0.42
CA ASP A 528 -22.35 -12.94 -0.57
C ASP A 528 -23.28 -13.18 0.64
N ASP A 529 -24.21 -12.27 0.80
CA ASP A 529 -25.34 -12.41 1.72
C ASP A 529 -26.62 -12.77 0.95
N VAL A 530 -27.51 -13.45 1.61
CA VAL A 530 -28.83 -13.88 1.07
C VAL A 530 -29.91 -13.24 1.89
N ILE A 531 -30.85 -12.56 1.23
CA ILE A 531 -32.07 -12.06 1.86
C ILE A 531 -33.23 -13.06 1.70
N VAL A 532 -33.95 -13.31 2.78
CA VAL A 532 -35.06 -14.24 2.83
C VAL A 532 -36.27 -13.54 3.42
N PHE A 533 -37.37 -13.45 2.67
CA PHE A 533 -38.67 -12.96 3.17
C PHE A 533 -39.64 -14.12 3.44
N PHE A 534 -40.39 -14.00 4.52
CA PHE A 534 -41.40 -14.97 4.95
C PHE A 534 -42.82 -14.44 4.78
N ARG A 535 -43.79 -15.35 4.76
CA ARG A 535 -45.22 -14.98 4.56
C ARG A 535 -45.83 -14.23 5.74
N ASP A 536 -45.26 -14.33 6.94
CA ASP A 536 -45.66 -13.61 8.12
C ASP A 536 -45.22 -12.16 8.19
N GLY A 537 -44.43 -11.72 7.19
CA GLY A 537 -43.90 -10.37 7.10
C GLY A 537 -42.51 -10.20 7.66
N LYS A 538 -41.91 -11.24 8.19
CA LYS A 538 -40.53 -11.21 8.63
C LYS A 538 -39.55 -11.37 7.48
N TYR A 539 -38.29 -10.91 7.68
CA TYR A 539 -37.20 -11.23 6.80
C TYR A 539 -35.87 -11.29 7.57
N ILE A 540 -34.90 -11.97 6.98
CA ILE A 540 -33.57 -12.16 7.54
C ILE A 540 -32.54 -12.01 6.41
N VAL A 541 -31.36 -11.50 6.73
CA VAL A 541 -30.18 -11.53 5.85
C VAL A 541 -29.10 -12.38 6.49
N THR A 542 -28.57 -13.33 5.73
CA THR A 542 -27.63 -14.32 6.24
C THR A 542 -26.54 -14.59 5.22
N PRO A 543 -25.28 -14.90 5.63
CA PRO A 543 -24.22 -15.29 4.70
C PRO A 543 -24.59 -16.53 3.89
N VAL A 544 -24.07 -16.64 2.66
CA VAL A 544 -24.11 -17.86 1.87
C VAL A 544 -23.46 -19.00 2.67
N ALA A 545 -24.07 -20.18 2.63
CA ALA A 545 -23.58 -21.38 3.28
C ALA A 545 -23.98 -22.62 2.46
N ASP A 546 -23.33 -23.75 2.68
CA ASP A 546 -23.64 -25.00 2.00
C ASP A 546 -25.09 -25.44 2.22
N LYS A 547 -25.57 -25.37 3.46
CA LYS A 547 -26.96 -25.66 3.85
C LYS A 547 -27.28 -24.94 5.15
N LYS A 548 -28.23 -24.02 5.12
CA LYS A 548 -28.67 -23.27 6.31
C LYS A 548 -30.19 -23.32 6.46
N PHE A 549 -30.64 -23.68 7.66
CA PHE A 549 -32.06 -23.58 8.02
C PHE A 549 -32.40 -22.12 8.33
N VAL A 550 -33.37 -21.55 7.63
CA VAL A 550 -33.80 -20.16 7.80
C VAL A 550 -35.25 -20.05 8.31
N GLY A 551 -36.01 -21.10 8.22
CA GLY A 551 -37.40 -21.12 8.65
C GLY A 551 -38.38 -21.58 7.55
N LYS A 552 -39.59 -21.97 7.93
CA LYS A 552 -40.63 -22.36 6.99
C LYS A 552 -41.44 -21.17 6.46
N ASN A 553 -42.29 -21.40 5.46
CA ASN A 553 -43.10 -20.37 4.81
C ASN A 553 -42.31 -19.27 4.08
N ILE A 554 -41.21 -19.63 3.47
CA ILE A 554 -40.36 -18.73 2.68
C ILE A 554 -41.18 -18.19 1.49
N LEU A 555 -41.22 -16.88 1.35
CA LEU A 555 -41.90 -16.18 0.26
C LEU A 555 -40.93 -15.85 -0.89
N TYR A 556 -39.76 -15.30 -0.55
CA TYR A 556 -38.77 -14.85 -1.53
C TYR A 556 -37.35 -15.05 -0.97
N VAL A 557 -36.43 -15.42 -1.87
CA VAL A 557 -34.99 -15.53 -1.59
C VAL A 557 -34.22 -14.95 -2.76
N ASN A 558 -33.17 -14.18 -2.47
CA ASN A 558 -32.20 -13.77 -3.49
C ASN A 558 -30.88 -13.32 -2.83
N VAL A 559 -29.85 -13.09 -3.63
CA VAL A 559 -28.59 -12.48 -3.17
C VAL A 559 -28.87 -11.05 -2.72
N PHE A 560 -28.37 -10.67 -1.54
CA PHE A 560 -28.53 -9.35 -0.94
C PHE A 560 -27.33 -8.46 -1.27
N LYS A 561 -27.58 -7.27 -1.80
CA LYS A 561 -26.58 -6.25 -2.03
C LYS A 561 -26.71 -5.14 -0.98
N LYS A 562 -25.70 -4.99 -0.12
CA LYS A 562 -25.65 -3.94 0.89
C LYS A 562 -25.64 -2.56 0.20
N ASN A 563 -26.37 -1.60 0.77
CA ASN A 563 -26.52 -0.22 0.25
C ASN A 563 -27.21 -0.12 -1.12
N ASP A 564 -27.89 -1.16 -1.59
CA ASP A 564 -28.67 -1.09 -2.82
C ASP A 564 -29.99 -0.34 -2.58
N LYS A 565 -30.06 0.90 -3.06
CA LYS A 565 -31.25 1.75 -3.02
C LYS A 565 -32.20 1.53 -4.22
N ARG A 566 -31.80 0.75 -5.24
CA ARG A 566 -32.57 0.54 -6.47
C ARG A 566 -33.49 -0.69 -6.42
N THR A 567 -33.12 -1.71 -5.65
CA THR A 567 -34.03 -2.86 -5.45
C THR A 567 -35.15 -2.48 -4.50
N ILE A 568 -36.35 -2.29 -5.07
CA ILE A 568 -37.58 -1.91 -4.34
C ILE A 568 -38.48 -3.11 -4.18
N TYR A 569 -38.91 -3.35 -2.95
CA TYR A 569 -39.87 -4.35 -2.61
C TYR A 569 -41.28 -3.74 -2.54
N ASN A 570 -42.17 -4.19 -3.44
CA ASN A 570 -43.57 -3.77 -3.45
C ASN A 570 -44.37 -4.85 -2.75
N ILE A 571 -45.05 -4.50 -1.65
CA ILE A 571 -45.84 -5.45 -0.87
C ILE A 571 -47.23 -4.94 -0.54
N THR A 572 -48.14 -5.89 -0.42
CA THR A 572 -49.36 -5.68 0.36
C THR A 572 -49.39 -6.66 1.51
N TYR A 573 -49.84 -6.21 2.67
CA TYR A 573 -49.99 -7.10 3.84
C TYR A 573 -51.26 -6.81 4.60
N ARG A 574 -51.79 -7.86 5.22
CA ARG A 574 -52.91 -7.76 6.13
C ARG A 574 -52.40 -7.69 7.55
N ASP A 575 -52.83 -6.69 8.29
CA ASP A 575 -52.42 -6.44 9.68
C ASP A 575 -53.34 -7.22 10.64
N GLY A 576 -52.81 -8.29 11.26
CA GLY A 576 -53.57 -9.19 12.09
C GLY A 576 -54.46 -10.17 11.31
N LYS A 577 -55.30 -10.98 12.05
CA LYS A 577 -56.09 -12.08 11.47
C LYS A 577 -57.26 -11.60 10.59
N GLU A 578 -57.87 -10.47 10.93
CA GLU A 578 -59.04 -9.88 10.21
C GLU A 578 -58.86 -8.37 9.98
N GLY A 579 -57.65 -7.87 10.07
CA GLY A 579 -57.34 -6.45 10.06
C GLY A 579 -57.27 -5.82 8.66
N THR A 580 -56.96 -4.53 8.64
CA THR A 580 -56.78 -3.71 7.44
C THR A 580 -55.66 -4.23 6.53
N THR A 581 -55.86 -4.20 5.23
CA THR A 581 -54.82 -4.49 4.26
C THR A 581 -54.13 -3.20 3.84
N TYR A 582 -52.81 -3.18 3.97
CA TYR A 582 -51.93 -2.06 3.59
C TYR A 582 -51.15 -2.36 2.34
N ILE A 583 -50.72 -1.31 1.64
CA ILE A 583 -49.83 -1.35 0.47
C ILE A 583 -48.63 -0.44 0.74
N LYS A 584 -47.41 -0.90 0.44
CA LYS A 584 -46.21 -0.09 0.59
C LYS A 584 -45.08 -0.52 -0.34
N ARG A 585 -44.14 0.40 -0.53
CA ARG A 585 -42.88 0.22 -1.27
C ARG A 585 -41.73 0.58 -0.37
N PHE A 586 -40.63 -0.21 -0.38
CA PHE A 586 -39.44 0.07 0.43
C PHE A 586 -38.18 -0.61 -0.15
N ALA A 587 -37.03 -0.09 0.21
CA ALA A 587 -35.74 -0.70 -0.01
C ALA A 587 -35.17 -1.30 1.29
N VAL A 588 -34.28 -2.28 1.17
CA VAL A 588 -33.51 -2.82 2.29
C VAL A 588 -32.03 -2.50 2.03
N THR A 589 -31.51 -1.48 2.66
CA THR A 589 -30.14 -0.97 2.41
C THR A 589 -29.12 -1.47 3.42
N GLY A 590 -29.48 -1.55 4.70
CA GLY A 590 -28.61 -1.99 5.79
C GLY A 590 -29.33 -2.89 6.78
N VAL A 591 -28.64 -3.97 7.19
CA VAL A 591 -29.15 -4.96 8.14
C VAL A 591 -27.99 -5.57 8.92
N VAL A 592 -28.26 -6.07 10.11
CA VAL A 592 -27.34 -6.94 10.86
C VAL A 592 -27.59 -8.38 10.42
N ARG A 593 -26.55 -9.13 10.12
CA ARG A 593 -26.63 -10.55 9.72
C ARG A 593 -27.30 -11.38 10.80
N ASP A 594 -28.13 -12.34 10.37
CA ASP A 594 -28.82 -13.31 11.21
C ASP A 594 -29.82 -12.71 12.22
N ARG A 595 -30.18 -11.43 12.08
CA ARG A 595 -31.23 -10.77 12.84
C ARG A 595 -32.54 -10.77 12.05
N GLU A 596 -33.63 -11.12 12.71
CA GLU A 596 -34.97 -11.01 12.11
C GLU A 596 -35.47 -9.56 12.15
N TYR A 597 -36.10 -9.15 11.07
CA TYR A 597 -36.80 -7.87 10.90
C TYR A 597 -38.22 -8.09 10.46
N ASP A 598 -39.12 -7.18 10.77
CA ASP A 598 -40.53 -7.23 10.39
C ASP A 598 -40.92 -6.06 9.48
N VAL A 599 -41.54 -6.35 8.36
CA VAL A 599 -42.08 -5.34 7.43
C VAL A 599 -43.56 -5.01 7.68
N THR A 600 -44.17 -5.67 8.63
CA THR A 600 -45.55 -5.33 9.09
C THR A 600 -45.48 -4.44 10.32
N GLN A 601 -46.57 -4.32 11.07
CA GLN A 601 -46.60 -3.57 12.34
C GLN A 601 -46.39 -4.47 13.56
N GLY A 602 -45.99 -5.74 13.35
CA GLY A 602 -45.78 -6.71 14.42
C GLY A 602 -47.07 -7.27 15.05
N THR A 603 -48.21 -6.96 14.52
CA THR A 603 -49.50 -7.51 14.99
C THR A 603 -49.51 -9.03 14.76
N PRO A 604 -49.85 -9.86 15.77
CA PRO A 604 -49.95 -11.31 15.59
C PRO A 604 -50.87 -11.70 14.44
N ASP A 605 -50.52 -12.76 13.68
CA ASP A 605 -51.21 -13.24 12.49
C ASP A 605 -51.25 -12.28 11.29
N SER A 606 -50.39 -11.27 11.27
CA SER A 606 -50.14 -10.46 10.08
C SER A 606 -49.54 -11.31 8.96
N ARG A 607 -49.94 -11.00 7.72
CA ARG A 607 -49.51 -11.81 6.56
C ARG A 607 -49.36 -10.98 5.30
N ILE A 608 -48.24 -11.21 4.57
CA ILE A 608 -48.07 -10.67 3.22
C ILE A 608 -49.05 -11.34 2.26
N THR A 609 -49.82 -10.52 1.54
CA THR A 609 -50.85 -10.95 0.59
C THR A 609 -50.42 -10.78 -0.87
N TYR A 610 -49.42 -9.90 -1.13
CA TYR A 610 -48.74 -9.75 -2.42
C TYR A 610 -47.29 -9.33 -2.17
N PHE A 611 -46.42 -9.80 -3.02
CA PHE A 611 -44.95 -9.47 -2.94
C PHE A 611 -44.34 -9.45 -4.34
N SER A 612 -43.56 -8.41 -4.64
CA SER A 612 -42.63 -8.39 -5.76
C SER A 612 -41.30 -7.73 -5.36
N ALA A 613 -40.23 -8.20 -5.95
CA ALA A 613 -38.89 -7.58 -5.81
C ALA A 613 -38.52 -6.98 -7.16
N ASN A 614 -38.21 -5.71 -7.17
CA ASN A 614 -38.07 -4.88 -8.36
C ASN A 614 -36.67 -4.25 -8.40
N PRO A 615 -35.71 -4.86 -9.14
CA PRO A 615 -34.28 -4.45 -9.11
C PRO A 615 -33.99 -3.03 -9.60
N ASN A 616 -34.94 -2.41 -10.28
CA ASN A 616 -34.81 -1.03 -10.77
C ASN A 616 -35.99 -0.15 -10.36
N GLY A 617 -36.66 -0.48 -9.26
CA GLY A 617 -37.78 0.30 -8.75
C GLY A 617 -39.03 0.28 -9.64
N GLU A 618 -39.27 -0.81 -10.38
CA GLU A 618 -40.46 -1.00 -11.20
C GLU A 618 -41.70 -0.95 -10.34
N ALA A 619 -42.78 -0.37 -10.91
CA ALA A 619 -44.05 -0.26 -10.24
C ALA A 619 -45.16 -0.92 -11.09
N GLU A 620 -45.61 -2.04 -10.64
CA GLU A 620 -46.64 -2.81 -11.30
C GLU A 620 -48.06 -2.38 -10.88
N ILE A 621 -49.07 -2.73 -11.72
CA ILE A 621 -50.47 -2.57 -11.42
C ILE A 621 -51.02 -3.93 -10.94
N ILE A 622 -51.63 -3.93 -9.77
CA ILE A 622 -52.22 -5.10 -9.15
C ILE A 622 -53.76 -5.06 -9.25
N LYS A 623 -54.35 -6.23 -9.41
CA LYS A 623 -55.80 -6.46 -9.35
C LYS A 623 -56.17 -7.05 -7.99
N VAL A 624 -56.97 -6.33 -7.24
CA VAL A 624 -57.46 -6.71 -5.92
C VAL A 624 -58.87 -7.23 -6.03
N THR A 625 -59.10 -8.45 -5.56
CA THR A 625 -60.43 -9.08 -5.48
C THR A 625 -60.84 -9.23 -4.00
N LEU A 626 -61.92 -8.65 -3.61
CA LEU A 626 -62.47 -8.72 -2.25
C LEU A 626 -63.30 -10.00 -2.07
N LYS A 627 -63.45 -10.46 -0.84
CA LYS A 627 -64.37 -11.50 -0.52
C LYS A 627 -65.81 -11.01 -0.75
N PRO A 628 -66.72 -11.83 -1.37
CA PRO A 628 -68.12 -11.45 -1.61
C PRO A 628 -68.81 -11.03 -0.30
N ASN A 629 -69.36 -9.84 -0.30
CA ASN A 629 -70.19 -9.33 0.81
C ASN A 629 -71.33 -8.51 0.22
N PRO A 630 -72.62 -8.79 0.65
CA PRO A 630 -73.79 -8.12 0.11
C PRO A 630 -73.74 -6.57 0.18
N ARG A 631 -72.97 -6.00 1.07
CA ARG A 631 -72.83 -4.54 1.23
C ARG A 631 -71.73 -3.90 0.34
N VAL A 632 -71.00 -4.68 -0.46
CA VAL A 632 -69.85 -4.20 -1.27
C VAL A 632 -70.32 -4.16 -2.74
N ARG A 633 -70.41 -2.95 -3.31
CA ARG A 633 -70.88 -2.75 -4.73
C ARG A 633 -69.72 -3.09 -5.71
N ARG A 634 -68.46 -2.89 -5.35
CA ARG A 634 -67.29 -3.10 -6.24
C ARG A 634 -66.34 -4.13 -5.61
N ILE A 635 -66.44 -5.37 -6.07
CA ILE A 635 -65.70 -6.53 -5.55
C ILE A 635 -64.24 -6.55 -6.13
N ILE A 636 -64.00 -5.94 -7.31
CA ILE A 636 -62.74 -5.93 -7.99
C ILE A 636 -62.32 -4.48 -8.24
N PHE A 637 -61.07 -4.14 -7.91
CA PHE A 637 -60.49 -2.86 -8.24
C PHE A 637 -58.98 -3.04 -8.52
N GLU A 638 -58.36 -2.03 -9.10
CA GLU A 638 -56.93 -2.03 -9.46
C GLU A 638 -56.24 -0.99 -8.62
N ARG A 639 -54.95 -1.21 -8.36
CA ARG A 639 -54.06 -0.29 -7.70
C ARG A 639 -52.70 -0.28 -8.36
N ASP A 640 -52.20 0.93 -8.64
CA ASP A 640 -50.90 1.14 -9.23
C ASP A 640 -49.89 1.41 -8.10
N PHE A 641 -48.75 0.69 -8.10
CA PHE A 641 -47.70 0.93 -7.14
C PHE A 641 -46.93 2.23 -7.43
N SER A 642 -46.96 2.78 -8.66
CA SER A 642 -46.31 4.06 -8.97
C SER A 642 -46.87 5.23 -8.15
N GLU A 643 -48.15 5.14 -7.74
CA GLU A 643 -48.77 6.12 -6.87
C GLU A 643 -48.32 6.03 -5.40
N ILE A 644 -47.57 4.99 -5.03
CA ILE A 644 -47.12 4.75 -3.65
C ILE A 644 -45.69 5.18 -3.49
N SER A 645 -45.45 6.17 -2.63
CA SER A 645 -44.12 6.66 -2.33
C SER A 645 -43.26 5.56 -1.70
N ILE A 646 -41.97 5.50 -2.08
CA ILE A 646 -40.97 4.63 -1.45
C ILE A 646 -40.63 5.19 -0.06
N LYS A 647 -40.83 4.41 1.00
CA LYS A 647 -40.55 4.82 2.39
C LYS A 647 -39.64 3.80 3.09
N GLY A 648 -39.27 4.09 4.32
CA GLY A 648 -38.49 3.18 5.14
C GLY A 648 -39.21 1.85 5.39
N ARG A 649 -38.45 0.77 5.57
CA ARG A 649 -38.96 -0.60 5.78
C ARG A 649 -39.96 -0.74 6.94
N GLN A 650 -39.85 0.10 7.97
CA GLN A 650 -40.69 0.11 9.15
C GLN A 650 -42.02 0.89 8.95
N ALA A 651 -42.17 1.65 7.86
CA ALA A 651 -43.38 2.42 7.59
C ALA A 651 -44.56 1.50 7.44
N GLN A 652 -45.73 1.89 7.99
CA GLN A 652 -46.98 1.13 7.92
C GLN A 652 -47.47 0.98 6.48
N GLY A 653 -47.23 1.98 5.64
CA GLY A 653 -47.79 2.04 4.28
C GLY A 653 -49.14 2.75 4.21
N VAL A 654 -49.78 2.66 3.07
CA VAL A 654 -51.11 3.27 2.79
C VAL A 654 -52.19 2.21 2.90
N ILE A 655 -53.35 2.57 3.39
CA ILE A 655 -54.49 1.64 3.44
C ILE A 655 -54.92 1.27 2.02
N LEU A 656 -54.82 -0.01 1.66
CA LEU A 656 -55.32 -0.55 0.43
C LEU A 656 -56.84 -0.79 0.55
N THR A 657 -57.27 -1.47 1.61
CA THR A 657 -58.69 -1.72 1.90
C THR A 657 -58.87 -2.16 3.35
N ARG A 658 -60.01 -1.80 3.93
CA ARG A 658 -60.48 -2.31 5.23
C ARG A 658 -61.35 -3.54 5.09
N LEU A 659 -61.70 -3.93 3.85
CA LEU A 659 -62.54 -5.07 3.57
C LEU A 659 -61.72 -6.34 3.38
N PRO A 660 -62.23 -7.53 3.70
CA PRO A 660 -61.50 -8.77 3.56
C PRO A 660 -61.14 -9.05 2.11
N VAL A 661 -59.87 -9.25 1.85
CA VAL A 661 -59.34 -9.57 0.53
C VAL A 661 -59.42 -11.07 0.27
N HIS A 662 -59.88 -11.43 -0.93
CA HIS A 662 -59.86 -12.81 -1.40
C HIS A 662 -58.55 -13.15 -2.11
N LYS A 663 -58.14 -12.31 -3.09
CA LYS A 663 -56.93 -12.52 -3.88
C LYS A 663 -56.37 -11.19 -4.38
N ILE A 664 -55.02 -11.07 -4.39
CA ILE A 664 -54.32 -10.02 -5.09
C ILE A 664 -53.43 -10.68 -6.16
N ALA A 665 -53.45 -10.17 -7.38
CA ALA A 665 -52.69 -10.70 -8.49
C ALA A 665 -52.10 -9.55 -9.32
N LEU A 666 -50.96 -9.80 -9.92
CA LEU A 666 -50.37 -8.93 -10.92
C LEU A 666 -51.34 -8.77 -12.09
N LYS A 667 -51.62 -7.54 -12.51
CA LYS A 667 -52.38 -7.22 -13.73
C LYS A 667 -51.41 -6.84 -14.87
N GLN A 668 -50.50 -5.93 -14.59
CA GLN A 668 -49.58 -5.40 -15.60
C GLN A 668 -48.23 -5.03 -14.94
N LYS A 669 -47.13 -5.38 -15.58
CA LYS A 669 -45.81 -4.88 -15.17
C LYS A 669 -45.72 -3.38 -15.52
N GLY A 670 -45.15 -2.59 -14.64
CA GLY A 670 -44.89 -1.17 -14.85
C GLY A 670 -43.43 -0.86 -15.11
N GLY A 671 -43.13 0.38 -15.46
CA GLY A 671 -41.74 0.87 -15.62
C GLY A 671 -41.10 1.26 -14.31
N SER A 672 -39.84 1.67 -14.37
CA SER A 672 -39.09 2.19 -13.23
C SER A 672 -39.65 3.53 -12.77
N THR A 673 -39.75 3.73 -11.45
CA THR A 673 -40.12 5.02 -10.82
C THR A 673 -38.89 5.74 -10.25
N LEU A 674 -37.69 5.21 -10.46
CA LEU A 674 -36.44 5.80 -10.09
C LEU A 674 -35.85 6.54 -11.26
N GLY A 675 -35.02 7.53 -11.02
CA GLY A 675 -34.27 8.24 -12.07
C GLY A 675 -33.40 7.32 -12.92
N GLY A 676 -32.81 7.85 -14.00
CA GLY A 676 -32.04 7.10 -14.97
C GLY A 676 -30.97 6.21 -14.32
N ARG A 677 -30.65 5.12 -14.98
CA ARG A 677 -29.58 4.21 -14.56
C ARG A 677 -28.33 4.47 -15.36
N LYS A 678 -27.19 4.75 -14.68
CA LYS A 678 -25.90 4.93 -15.32
C LYS A 678 -25.43 3.61 -15.91
N VAL A 679 -24.99 3.63 -17.18
CA VAL A 679 -24.54 2.47 -17.94
C VAL A 679 -23.17 2.74 -18.51
N TRP A 680 -22.30 1.75 -18.46
CA TRP A 680 -20.95 1.78 -19.05
C TRP A 680 -20.77 0.59 -19.98
N PHE A 681 -19.92 0.75 -20.98
CA PHE A 681 -19.52 -0.28 -21.91
C PHE A 681 -18.06 -0.66 -21.71
N ASP A 682 -17.80 -1.91 -21.39
CA ASP A 682 -16.45 -2.48 -21.24
C ASP A 682 -16.02 -3.10 -22.58
N ARG A 683 -15.09 -2.44 -23.28
CA ARG A 683 -14.60 -2.90 -24.60
C ARG A 683 -13.76 -4.18 -24.50
N ASP A 684 -13.16 -4.48 -23.33
CA ASP A 684 -12.33 -5.67 -23.15
C ASP A 684 -13.15 -6.94 -23.19
N ILE A 685 -14.37 -6.89 -22.68
CA ILE A 685 -15.29 -8.03 -22.62
C ILE A 685 -16.52 -7.86 -23.52
N LEU A 686 -16.64 -6.76 -24.24
CA LEU A 686 -17.75 -6.41 -25.15
C LEU A 686 -19.13 -6.52 -24.46
N ARG A 687 -19.21 -6.00 -23.23
CA ARG A 687 -20.44 -6.02 -22.40
C ARG A 687 -20.70 -4.72 -21.69
N LEU A 688 -21.98 -4.56 -21.34
CA LEU A 688 -22.41 -3.47 -20.48
C LEU A 688 -22.16 -3.79 -19.01
N ASN A 689 -22.00 -2.74 -18.21
CA ASN A 689 -21.97 -2.85 -16.75
C ASN A 689 -22.58 -1.61 -16.09
N TYR A 690 -22.85 -1.74 -14.77
CA TYR A 690 -23.33 -0.64 -13.92
C TYR A 690 -22.31 -0.24 -12.86
N ASP A 691 -21.09 -0.77 -12.96
CA ASP A 691 -20.05 -0.69 -11.94
C ASP A 691 -19.03 0.44 -12.22
N GLY A 692 -19.25 1.26 -13.27
CA GLY A 692 -18.39 2.38 -13.63
C GLY A 692 -17.15 1.99 -14.43
N ARG A 693 -17.15 0.85 -15.14
CA ARG A 693 -15.99 0.32 -15.89
C ARG A 693 -16.13 0.56 -17.38
N GLY A 694 -15.07 1.08 -18.01
CA GLY A 694 -15.03 1.37 -19.43
C GLY A 694 -15.69 2.71 -19.80
N GLU A 695 -16.28 2.78 -20.98
CA GLU A 695 -16.87 3.99 -21.54
C GLU A 695 -18.24 4.29 -20.93
N TYR A 696 -18.43 5.50 -20.43
CA TYR A 696 -19.73 5.96 -19.90
C TYR A 696 -20.70 6.27 -21.04
N LEU A 697 -21.81 5.54 -21.11
CA LEU A 697 -22.82 5.70 -22.14
C LEU A 697 -23.94 6.68 -21.76
N GLY A 698 -24.02 7.11 -20.52
CA GLY A 698 -25.07 8.00 -20.03
C GLY A 698 -26.04 7.36 -19.04
N GLU A 699 -27.10 8.10 -18.69
CA GLU A 699 -28.22 7.63 -17.87
C GLU A 699 -29.36 7.10 -18.74
N PHE A 700 -29.81 5.88 -18.46
CA PHE A 700 -30.83 5.16 -19.22
C PHE A 700 -32.12 5.04 -18.45
N GLN A 701 -33.21 5.45 -19.08
CA GLN A 701 -34.60 5.15 -18.63
C GLN A 701 -35.05 3.80 -19.17
N SER A 702 -36.22 3.36 -18.74
CA SER A 702 -36.77 2.04 -19.12
C SER A 702 -36.92 1.81 -20.64
N ASP A 703 -37.14 2.87 -21.39
CA ASP A 703 -37.43 2.83 -22.81
C ASP A 703 -36.23 3.17 -23.70
N ASP A 704 -35.13 3.57 -23.07
CA ASP A 704 -33.90 3.86 -23.79
C ASP A 704 -33.25 2.61 -24.38
N THR A 705 -32.63 2.78 -25.52
CA THR A 705 -31.90 1.72 -26.22
C THR A 705 -30.47 2.16 -26.51
N ILE A 706 -29.65 1.20 -26.87
CA ILE A 706 -28.25 1.39 -27.25
C ILE A 706 -28.13 1.28 -28.76
N LEU A 707 -27.48 2.24 -29.38
CA LEU A 707 -27.03 2.17 -30.77
C LEU A 707 -25.71 1.39 -30.81
N VAL A 708 -25.63 0.41 -31.70
CA VAL A 708 -24.44 -0.38 -32.00
C VAL A 708 -24.11 -0.22 -33.48
N VAL A 709 -22.90 0.24 -33.77
CA VAL A 709 -22.39 0.38 -35.14
C VAL A 709 -21.15 -0.49 -35.29
N LEU A 710 -21.10 -1.30 -36.34
CA LEU A 710 -20.00 -2.21 -36.65
C LEU A 710 -19.11 -1.64 -37.75
N ASN A 711 -17.85 -2.04 -37.78
CA ASN A 711 -16.85 -1.62 -38.77
C ASN A 711 -17.22 -1.97 -40.22
N ASN A 712 -18.12 -2.92 -40.44
CA ASN A 712 -18.60 -3.33 -41.77
C ASN A 712 -19.79 -2.48 -42.27
N GLY A 713 -20.16 -1.42 -41.55
CA GLY A 713 -21.29 -0.54 -41.85
C GLY A 713 -22.66 -1.05 -41.40
N GLU A 714 -22.72 -2.21 -40.75
CA GLU A 714 -23.94 -2.67 -40.09
C GLU A 714 -24.19 -1.90 -38.79
N PHE A 715 -25.46 -1.68 -38.49
CA PHE A 715 -25.90 -1.10 -37.24
C PHE A 715 -27.22 -1.71 -36.78
N TYR A 716 -27.52 -1.63 -35.49
CA TYR A 716 -28.77 -2.02 -34.87
C TYR A 716 -28.95 -1.34 -33.51
N THR A 717 -30.18 -1.41 -32.95
CA THR A 717 -30.39 -1.00 -31.56
C THR A 717 -30.67 -2.21 -30.67
N SER A 718 -30.15 -2.17 -29.44
CA SER A 718 -30.42 -3.20 -28.41
C SER A 718 -30.96 -2.58 -27.14
N ASN A 719 -31.53 -3.38 -26.26
CA ASN A 719 -31.77 -2.95 -24.87
C ASN A 719 -30.45 -2.89 -24.10
N PHE A 720 -30.48 -2.29 -22.91
CA PHE A 720 -29.28 -2.17 -22.06
C PHE A 720 -29.17 -3.28 -20.99
N ASP A 721 -29.58 -4.52 -21.35
CA ASP A 721 -29.41 -5.68 -20.47
C ASP A 721 -27.95 -6.10 -20.38
N LEU A 722 -27.46 -6.38 -19.15
CA LEU A 722 -26.08 -6.81 -18.89
C LEU A 722 -25.73 -8.18 -19.51
N SER A 723 -26.73 -8.97 -19.89
CA SER A 723 -26.52 -10.25 -20.58
C SER A 723 -26.09 -10.08 -22.04
N ASN A 724 -26.30 -8.90 -22.63
CA ASN A 724 -25.91 -8.61 -24.00
C ASN A 724 -24.40 -8.74 -24.16
N HIS A 725 -23.98 -9.40 -25.24
CA HIS A 725 -22.61 -9.48 -25.68
C HIS A 725 -22.55 -8.94 -27.11
N TYR A 726 -21.68 -7.96 -27.32
CA TYR A 726 -21.53 -7.29 -28.60
C TYR A 726 -20.41 -7.96 -29.43
N GLU A 727 -20.37 -7.65 -30.72
CA GLU A 727 -19.43 -8.24 -31.67
C GLU A 727 -18.03 -7.66 -31.53
N ASP A 728 -16.99 -8.46 -31.86
CA ASP A 728 -15.57 -8.05 -31.83
C ASP A 728 -15.25 -6.87 -32.77
N ASN A 729 -16.06 -6.68 -33.84
CA ASN A 729 -15.88 -5.61 -34.82
C ASN A 729 -16.74 -4.39 -34.54
N VAL A 730 -17.18 -4.21 -33.29
CA VAL A 730 -17.94 -3.02 -32.89
C VAL A 730 -17.07 -1.76 -32.96
N SER A 731 -17.62 -0.73 -33.63
CA SER A 731 -17.00 0.59 -33.73
C SER A 731 -17.57 1.56 -32.67
N ILE A 732 -18.88 1.71 -32.62
CA ILE A 732 -19.58 2.64 -31.76
C ILE A 732 -20.61 1.91 -30.92
N VAL A 733 -20.64 2.21 -29.63
CA VAL A 733 -21.70 1.83 -28.69
C VAL A 733 -22.07 3.08 -27.91
N GLU A 734 -23.32 3.55 -28.05
CA GLU A 734 -23.77 4.74 -27.33
C GLU A 734 -25.27 4.67 -27.05
N LYS A 735 -25.77 5.59 -26.22
CA LYS A 735 -27.20 5.76 -26.02
C LYS A 735 -27.82 6.22 -27.33
N PHE A 736 -28.85 5.51 -27.78
CA PHE A 736 -29.50 5.81 -29.04
C PHE A 736 -30.32 7.11 -28.97
N ASP A 737 -30.02 8.06 -29.88
CA ASP A 737 -30.81 9.26 -30.13
C ASP A 737 -31.29 9.26 -31.58
N PRO A 738 -32.60 9.15 -31.82
CA PRO A 738 -33.17 9.10 -33.17
C PRO A 738 -32.96 10.43 -33.94
N ASN A 739 -32.65 11.52 -33.26
CA ASN A 739 -32.47 12.84 -33.86
C ASN A 739 -31.01 13.19 -34.14
N LYS A 740 -30.08 12.38 -33.66
CA LYS A 740 -28.65 12.59 -33.83
C LYS A 740 -28.26 12.42 -35.31
N ILE A 741 -27.65 13.47 -35.87
CA ILE A 741 -27.26 13.50 -37.29
C ILE A 741 -25.84 12.93 -37.39
N TRP A 742 -25.67 11.98 -38.30
CA TRP A 742 -24.39 11.40 -38.65
C TRP A 742 -23.97 11.78 -40.05
N THR A 743 -22.67 11.98 -40.21
CA THR A 743 -22.07 12.28 -41.54
C THR A 743 -21.07 11.16 -41.87
N ALA A 744 -21.26 10.52 -43.01
CA ALA A 744 -20.36 9.47 -43.48
C ALA A 744 -19.76 9.80 -44.85
N ALA A 745 -18.46 9.74 -44.97
CA ALA A 745 -17.73 9.71 -46.23
C ALA A 745 -17.38 8.28 -46.59
N LEU A 746 -17.67 7.86 -47.82
CA LEU A 746 -17.51 6.48 -48.27
C LEU A 746 -17.11 6.37 -49.73
N TYR A 747 -16.40 5.33 -50.12
CA TYR A 747 -16.22 4.94 -51.51
C TYR A 747 -17.38 4.04 -51.93
N ASP A 748 -18.24 4.51 -52.83
CA ASP A 748 -19.40 3.75 -53.29
C ASP A 748 -19.01 2.83 -54.43
N ALA A 749 -18.98 1.52 -54.16
CA ALA A 749 -18.63 0.52 -55.15
C ALA A 749 -19.62 0.41 -56.32
N ASP A 750 -20.87 0.77 -56.10
CA ASP A 750 -21.90 0.79 -57.17
C ASP A 750 -21.75 2.00 -58.09
N GLN A 751 -20.92 2.96 -57.70
CA GLN A 751 -20.69 4.21 -58.42
C GLN A 751 -19.18 4.38 -58.78
N GLN A 752 -18.58 3.36 -59.35
CA GLN A 752 -17.19 3.33 -59.80
C GLN A 752 -16.16 3.66 -58.73
N ASN A 753 -16.47 3.38 -57.44
CA ASN A 753 -15.63 3.68 -56.29
C ASN A 753 -15.30 5.19 -56.13
N TYR A 754 -16.16 6.09 -56.58
CA TYR A 754 -15.99 7.50 -56.26
C TYR A 754 -16.32 7.77 -54.79
N PRO A 755 -15.70 8.81 -54.17
CA PRO A 755 -16.02 9.22 -52.82
C PRO A 755 -17.36 9.97 -52.79
N TYR A 756 -18.22 9.50 -51.88
CA TYR A 756 -19.56 10.07 -51.63
C TYR A 756 -19.66 10.55 -50.17
N LEU A 757 -20.39 11.62 -49.96
CA LEU A 757 -20.76 12.13 -48.65
C LEU A 757 -22.26 11.97 -48.45
N LYS A 758 -22.65 11.50 -47.23
CA LYS A 758 -24.06 11.45 -46.86
C LYS A 758 -24.27 11.89 -45.42
N ARG A 759 -25.41 12.50 -45.15
CA ARG A 759 -25.85 12.87 -43.79
C ARG A 759 -27.20 12.20 -43.52
N PHE A 760 -27.29 11.56 -42.35
CA PHE A 760 -28.46 10.78 -42.01
C PHE A 760 -28.62 10.62 -40.49
N CYS A 761 -29.82 10.21 -40.05
CA CYS A 761 -30.04 9.69 -38.70
C CYS A 761 -30.15 8.17 -38.73
N PHE A 762 -29.67 7.47 -37.73
CA PHE A 762 -29.91 6.06 -37.61
C PHE A 762 -31.36 5.80 -37.20
N GLU A 763 -31.97 4.73 -37.73
CA GLU A 763 -33.33 4.32 -37.40
C GLU A 763 -33.26 3.18 -36.38
N GLY A 764 -34.01 3.31 -35.27
CA GLY A 764 -34.06 2.29 -34.22
C GLY A 764 -34.62 0.97 -34.73
N SER A 765 -33.86 -0.10 -34.69
CA SER A 765 -34.26 -1.44 -35.07
C SER A 765 -33.39 -2.48 -34.38
N ASN A 766 -33.97 -3.53 -33.85
CA ASN A 766 -33.24 -4.68 -33.32
C ASN A 766 -32.69 -5.61 -34.42
N ARG A 767 -33.03 -5.36 -35.68
CA ARG A 767 -32.43 -6.08 -36.82
C ARG A 767 -31.27 -5.30 -37.40
N LYS A 768 -30.22 -6.02 -37.78
CA LYS A 768 -29.06 -5.42 -38.43
C LYS A 768 -29.47 -4.78 -39.77
N GLN A 769 -29.09 -3.55 -39.93
CA GLN A 769 -29.23 -2.75 -41.14
C GLN A 769 -27.85 -2.26 -41.56
N ASN A 770 -27.68 -1.91 -42.85
CA ASN A 770 -26.39 -1.42 -43.31
C ASN A 770 -26.55 -0.01 -43.91
N TYR A 771 -25.77 0.97 -43.41
CA TYR A 771 -25.79 2.33 -43.89
C TYR A 771 -24.83 2.56 -45.07
N LEU A 772 -23.92 1.61 -45.35
CA LEU A 772 -23.02 1.72 -46.52
C LEU A 772 -23.67 1.21 -47.79
N GLY A 773 -24.82 0.48 -47.72
CA GLY A 773 -25.49 -0.12 -48.88
C GLY A 773 -25.26 -1.65 -48.91
N ASP A 774 -25.78 -2.29 -49.97
CA ASP A 774 -25.76 -3.75 -50.10
C ASP A 774 -24.45 -4.30 -50.72
N ASN A 775 -23.64 -3.41 -51.34
CA ASN A 775 -22.41 -3.80 -51.98
C ASN A 775 -21.25 -3.96 -50.95
N LYS A 776 -20.74 -5.17 -50.79
CA LYS A 776 -19.66 -5.48 -49.86
C LYS A 776 -18.31 -4.82 -50.12
N ASN A 777 -18.13 -4.25 -51.35
CA ASN A 777 -16.91 -3.55 -51.73
C ASN A 777 -16.97 -2.04 -51.42
N THR A 778 -18.12 -1.53 -50.99
CA THR A 778 -18.25 -0.17 -50.46
C THR A 778 -17.45 -0.03 -49.19
N ARG A 779 -16.61 0.98 -49.10
CA ARG A 779 -15.73 1.20 -47.94
C ARG A 779 -16.02 2.52 -47.27
N LEU A 780 -16.13 2.47 -45.95
CA LEU A 780 -16.19 3.67 -45.12
C LEU A 780 -14.82 4.35 -45.10
N ILE A 781 -14.81 5.66 -45.25
CA ILE A 781 -13.64 6.54 -45.12
C ILE A 781 -13.68 7.17 -43.74
N LEU A 782 -14.81 7.82 -43.39
CA LEU A 782 -15.01 8.55 -42.16
C LEU A 782 -16.48 8.42 -41.72
N LEU A 783 -16.73 8.28 -40.43
CA LEU A 783 -18.04 8.45 -39.83
C LEU A 783 -17.88 9.38 -38.61
N THR A 784 -18.64 10.50 -38.62
CA THR A 784 -18.60 11.51 -37.55
C THR A 784 -20.01 11.86 -37.10
N ASP A 785 -20.15 12.17 -35.83
CA ASP A 785 -21.36 12.69 -35.20
C ASP A 785 -21.28 14.19 -34.92
N GLU A 786 -20.20 14.83 -35.38
CA GLU A 786 -20.09 16.29 -35.29
C GLU A 786 -21.29 17.00 -35.95
N TYR A 787 -21.84 18.00 -35.27
CA TYR A 787 -23.07 18.65 -35.73
C TYR A 787 -22.83 19.48 -37.01
N TYR A 788 -21.70 20.16 -37.09
CA TYR A 788 -21.26 20.96 -38.26
C TYR A 788 -19.92 20.47 -38.80
N PRO A 789 -19.88 19.25 -39.38
CA PRO A 789 -18.60 18.64 -39.76
C PRO A 789 -17.96 19.35 -40.95
N ARG A 790 -16.70 19.68 -40.83
CA ARG A 790 -15.85 20.20 -41.90
C ARG A 790 -14.83 19.12 -42.28
N LEU A 791 -14.74 18.87 -43.57
CA LEU A 791 -13.90 17.81 -44.10
C LEU A 791 -12.88 18.39 -45.08
N GLU A 792 -11.60 18.00 -44.85
CA GLU A 792 -10.53 18.26 -45.80
C GLU A 792 -10.32 17.04 -46.69
N VAL A 793 -10.46 17.23 -48.00
CA VAL A 793 -10.24 16.18 -48.98
C VAL A 793 -8.88 16.39 -49.63
N ILE A 794 -7.96 15.46 -49.38
CA ILE A 794 -6.61 15.46 -49.93
C ILE A 794 -6.57 14.54 -51.15
N PHE A 795 -6.11 15.07 -52.26
CA PHE A 795 -6.04 14.32 -53.50
C PHE A 795 -4.79 13.46 -53.59
N GLY A 796 -4.88 12.29 -54.25
CA GLY A 796 -3.78 11.33 -54.36
C GLY A 796 -3.55 10.82 -55.79
N GLY A 797 -2.57 9.93 -55.96
CA GLY A 797 -2.24 9.35 -57.24
C GLY A 797 -1.94 10.40 -58.33
N HIS A 798 -2.60 10.31 -59.47
CA HIS A 798 -2.43 11.29 -60.57
C HIS A 798 -2.96 12.69 -60.29
N ASP A 799 -3.78 12.83 -59.27
CA ASP A 799 -4.40 14.09 -58.84
C ASP A 799 -3.71 14.75 -57.63
N SER A 800 -2.58 14.23 -57.17
CA SER A 800 -1.86 14.71 -55.95
C SER A 800 -1.34 16.15 -56.05
N PHE A 801 -1.30 16.73 -57.24
CA PHE A 801 -0.92 18.14 -57.49
C PHE A 801 -2.02 19.12 -57.17
N ARG A 802 -3.24 18.64 -56.88
CA ARG A 802 -4.38 19.50 -56.55
C ARG A 802 -4.31 19.98 -55.11
N GLU A 803 -4.72 21.24 -54.90
CA GLU A 803 -4.89 21.77 -53.57
C GLU A 803 -6.00 21.00 -52.82
N ALA A 804 -5.83 20.82 -51.51
CA ALA A 804 -6.84 20.18 -50.67
C ALA A 804 -8.17 20.95 -50.75
N MET A 805 -9.27 20.24 -50.82
CA MET A 805 -10.62 20.80 -50.91
C MET A 805 -11.28 20.71 -49.52
N VAL A 806 -11.69 21.83 -48.97
CA VAL A 806 -12.46 21.87 -47.73
C VAL A 806 -13.96 21.86 -48.03
N ILE A 807 -14.70 20.97 -47.38
CA ILE A 807 -16.15 20.84 -47.56
C ILE A 807 -16.82 21.08 -46.19
N ASP A 808 -17.76 22.01 -46.18
CA ASP A 808 -18.77 22.07 -45.09
C ASP A 808 -19.89 21.09 -45.42
N ALA A 809 -20.02 20.04 -44.59
CA ALA A 809 -20.93 18.95 -44.88
C ALA A 809 -22.41 19.39 -44.85
N GLU A 810 -22.76 20.40 -44.05
CA GLU A 810 -24.12 20.91 -43.98
C GLU A 810 -24.53 21.65 -45.25
N GLU A 811 -23.64 22.45 -45.75
CA GLU A 811 -23.90 23.22 -47.02
C GLU A 811 -23.80 22.28 -48.22
N PHE A 812 -23.00 21.25 -48.15
CA PHE A 812 -22.78 20.31 -49.23
C PHE A 812 -23.96 19.37 -49.48
N ILE A 813 -24.54 18.79 -48.37
CA ILE A 813 -25.64 17.82 -48.48
C ILE A 813 -26.62 17.93 -47.33
N ALA A 814 -27.91 17.92 -47.66
CA ALA A 814 -28.99 17.88 -46.69
C ALA A 814 -29.12 16.47 -46.05
N VAL A 815 -29.61 16.40 -44.78
CA VAL A 815 -29.93 15.16 -44.10
C VAL A 815 -30.98 14.37 -44.86
N LYS A 816 -30.74 13.07 -45.08
CA LYS A 816 -31.65 12.12 -45.75
C LYS A 816 -31.69 10.81 -44.96
N GLY A 817 -32.55 9.88 -45.37
CA GLY A 817 -32.56 8.54 -44.76
C GLY A 817 -31.23 7.80 -44.96
N PHE A 818 -30.84 6.95 -44.01
CA PHE A 818 -29.57 6.21 -44.02
C PHE A 818 -29.35 5.34 -45.28
N LYS A 819 -30.38 4.95 -46.01
CA LYS A 819 -30.36 4.20 -47.28
C LYS A 819 -30.05 5.06 -48.49
N ALA A 820 -30.02 6.42 -48.35
CA ALA A 820 -29.71 7.29 -49.43
C ALA A 820 -28.28 7.13 -49.93
N LYS A 821 -28.06 7.18 -51.24
CA LYS A 821 -26.71 7.02 -51.85
C LYS A 821 -25.72 8.13 -51.47
N GLY A 822 -26.21 9.30 -51.07
CA GLY A 822 -25.35 10.45 -50.81
C GLY A 822 -25.09 11.32 -52.06
N LYS A 823 -24.19 12.30 -51.91
CA LYS A 823 -23.74 13.19 -52.99
C LYS A 823 -22.26 12.93 -53.24
N ARG A 824 -21.89 12.79 -54.52
CA ARG A 824 -20.50 12.58 -54.92
C ARG A 824 -19.64 13.82 -54.57
N ILE A 825 -18.51 13.53 -53.87
CA ILE A 825 -17.57 14.55 -53.44
C ILE A 825 -16.76 15.08 -54.67
N THR A 826 -16.17 14.14 -55.38
CA THR A 826 -15.32 14.43 -56.53
C THR A 826 -15.23 13.22 -57.46
N THR A 827 -14.75 13.46 -58.68
CA THR A 827 -14.35 12.38 -59.63
C THR A 827 -12.83 12.15 -59.65
N TYR A 828 -12.09 12.95 -58.91
CA TYR A 828 -10.63 12.84 -58.80
C TYR A 828 -10.23 11.78 -57.74
N THR A 829 -9.00 11.31 -57.90
CA THR A 829 -8.47 10.32 -56.92
C THR A 829 -8.23 11.02 -55.60
N VAL A 830 -8.83 10.51 -54.53
CA VAL A 830 -8.67 11.01 -53.17
C VAL A 830 -7.71 10.09 -52.41
N ASP A 831 -6.76 10.68 -51.69
CA ASP A 831 -5.85 9.95 -50.78
C ASP A 831 -6.48 9.77 -49.40
N THR A 832 -6.84 10.90 -48.75
CA THR A 832 -7.47 10.91 -47.45
C THR A 832 -8.58 11.94 -47.34
N ILE A 833 -9.52 11.67 -46.42
CA ILE A 833 -10.52 12.69 -46.01
C ILE A 833 -10.37 12.80 -44.50
N ASN A 834 -9.95 13.98 -44.05
CA ASN A 834 -9.73 14.29 -42.63
C ASN A 834 -10.86 15.16 -42.10
N GLU A 835 -11.21 15.02 -40.86
CA GLU A 835 -12.13 15.92 -40.17
C GLU A 835 -11.32 17.11 -39.64
N LEU A 836 -11.83 18.31 -39.87
CA LEU A 836 -11.30 19.57 -39.37
C LEU A 836 -12.19 20.09 -38.22
N GLU A 837 -11.60 20.90 -37.37
CA GLU A 837 -12.37 21.55 -36.31
C GLU A 837 -13.53 22.35 -36.88
N PRO A 838 -14.74 22.23 -36.31
CA PRO A 838 -15.91 22.99 -36.80
C PRO A 838 -15.72 24.49 -36.54
N THR A 839 -16.19 25.29 -37.44
CA THR A 839 -16.19 26.75 -37.31
C THR A 839 -17.48 27.30 -36.69
N ARG A 840 -18.46 26.45 -36.53
CA ARG A 840 -19.78 26.76 -35.95
C ARG A 840 -20.07 25.71 -34.87
N PHE A 841 -20.72 26.15 -33.80
CA PHE A 841 -21.17 25.26 -32.71
C PHE A 841 -22.69 25.42 -32.60
N PRO A 842 -23.43 24.35 -32.24
CA PRO A 842 -24.84 24.44 -31.95
C PRO A 842 -25.06 25.43 -30.78
N GLU A 843 -26.10 26.28 -30.89
CA GLU A 843 -26.46 27.14 -29.77
C GLU A 843 -26.76 26.25 -28.53
N PRO A 844 -26.21 26.58 -27.35
CA PRO A 844 -26.50 25.82 -26.17
C PRO A 844 -28.01 25.85 -25.93
N THR A 845 -28.65 24.71 -26.04
CA THR A 845 -30.02 24.51 -25.55
C THR A 845 -30.02 24.84 -24.08
N ASN A 846 -30.79 25.86 -23.69
CA ASN A 846 -31.03 26.26 -22.29
C ASN A 846 -31.86 25.19 -21.57
N GLU A 847 -31.34 23.97 -21.45
CA GLU A 847 -31.65 23.08 -20.39
C GLU A 847 -30.66 23.37 -19.27
N GLN A 848 -31.03 24.30 -18.38
CA GLN A 848 -30.41 24.40 -17.08
C GLN A 848 -30.48 22.98 -16.48
N PRO A 849 -29.36 22.37 -16.10
CA PRO A 849 -29.45 21.21 -15.23
C PRO A 849 -30.10 21.74 -13.94
N GLU A 850 -31.32 21.29 -13.66
CA GLU A 850 -31.86 21.38 -12.32
C GLU A 850 -30.79 20.82 -11.40
N GLN A 851 -30.17 21.71 -10.62
CA GLN A 851 -29.36 21.32 -9.49
C GLN A 851 -30.28 20.40 -8.65
N PRO A 852 -29.86 19.22 -8.28
CA PRO A 852 -30.60 18.45 -7.32
C PRO A 852 -30.68 19.33 -6.08
N GLU A 853 -31.88 19.76 -5.70
CA GLU A 853 -32.16 20.24 -4.37
C GLU A 853 -31.67 19.13 -3.42
N GLU A 854 -30.63 19.44 -2.64
CA GLU A 854 -30.26 18.63 -1.49
C GLU A 854 -31.50 18.58 -0.59
N GLU A 855 -32.28 17.52 -0.73
CA GLU A 855 -33.27 17.20 0.28
C GLU A 855 -32.50 17.04 1.61
N PRO A 856 -32.96 17.70 2.68
CA PRO A 856 -32.31 17.57 3.98
C PRO A 856 -32.22 16.09 4.35
N GLU A 857 -31.01 15.62 4.61
CA GLU A 857 -30.75 14.30 5.18
C GLU A 857 -31.65 14.12 6.39
N ASN A 858 -32.72 13.37 6.22
CA ASN A 858 -33.45 12.78 7.33
C ASN A 858 -32.51 11.79 8.01
N LEU A 859 -31.74 12.28 8.95
CA LEU A 859 -30.95 11.50 9.87
C LEU A 859 -31.87 10.45 10.51
N ASP A 860 -31.65 9.21 10.16
CA ASP A 860 -32.22 8.05 10.84
C ASP A 860 -31.69 8.12 12.29
N PRO A 861 -32.52 8.25 13.34
CA PRO A 861 -32.05 8.42 14.71
C PRO A 861 -31.19 7.23 15.24
N ASP A 862 -31.08 6.15 14.48
CA ASP A 862 -30.28 4.96 14.83
C ASP A 862 -28.89 4.90 14.17
N SER A 863 -28.45 5.91 13.37
CA SER A 863 -27.19 5.85 12.64
C SER A 863 -25.99 6.48 13.36
N ASP A 864 -26.17 7.06 14.54
CA ASP A 864 -25.14 7.86 15.22
C ASP A 864 -24.54 7.19 16.48
N LYS A 865 -24.54 5.85 16.53
CA LYS A 865 -23.70 5.13 17.51
C LYS A 865 -22.56 4.43 16.78
N SER A 866 -21.34 4.89 17.01
CA SER A 866 -20.13 4.23 16.56
C SER A 866 -20.03 2.83 17.15
N GLU A 867 -19.42 1.88 16.44
CA GLU A 867 -19.22 0.50 16.93
C GLU A 867 -18.52 0.45 18.32
N GLY A 868 -17.82 1.51 18.71
CA GLY A 868 -17.20 1.62 20.03
C GLY A 868 -18.19 1.86 21.17
N ASP A 869 -19.27 2.61 20.94
CA ASP A 869 -20.27 2.91 21.98
C ASP A 869 -21.16 1.69 22.28
N ILE A 870 -21.38 0.82 21.29
CA ILE A 870 -22.18 -0.41 21.46
C ILE A 870 -21.41 -1.47 22.28
N ILE A 871 -20.08 -1.51 22.20
CA ILE A 871 -19.24 -2.45 22.96
C ILE A 871 -19.22 -2.07 24.43
N ASP A 872 -19.21 -0.76 24.77
CA ASP A 872 -19.20 -0.30 26.16
C ASP A 872 -20.52 -0.61 26.89
N GLU A 873 -21.67 -0.58 26.21
CA GLU A 873 -22.95 -0.97 26.79
C GLU A 873 -23.10 -2.50 27.03
N ILE A 874 -22.41 -3.30 26.21
CA ILE A 874 -22.48 -4.78 26.35
C ILE A 874 -21.49 -5.30 27.41
N THR A 875 -20.35 -4.64 27.59
CA THR A 875 -19.29 -5.12 28.49
C THR A 875 -19.38 -4.56 29.90
N GLY A 876 -20.14 -3.49 30.15
CA GLY A 876 -20.33 -2.89 31.48
C GLY A 876 -19.05 -2.34 32.11
N GLN A 877 -18.02 -2.05 31.35
CA GLN A 877 -16.76 -1.48 31.85
C GLN A 877 -16.81 0.04 31.83
N MET A 878 -16.71 0.65 33.01
CA MET A 878 -16.50 2.10 33.14
C MET A 878 -15.15 2.51 32.57
N LYS A 879 -15.16 3.59 31.78
CA LYS A 879 -13.93 4.29 31.39
C LYS A 879 -13.15 4.71 32.62
N LEU A 880 -12.01 4.15 32.85
CA LEU A 880 -10.95 4.73 33.69
C LEU A 880 -10.04 5.56 32.78
N PHE A 881 -9.88 6.81 33.15
CA PHE A 881 -9.20 7.96 32.54
C PHE A 881 -8.01 7.67 31.65
#